data_73407c9aa736fdca71b9e1c27d800c55
#
_entry.id   73407c9aa736fdca71b9e1c27d800c55
#
_cell.length_a   1.000
_cell.length_b   1.000
_cell.length_c   1.000
_cell.angle_alpha   90.00
_cell.angle_beta   90.00
_cell.angle_gamma   90.00
#
_symmetry.space_group_name_H-M   'P 1'
#
loop_
_entity.id
_entity.type
_entity.pdbx_description
1 polymer ?
#
loop_
_entity_poly.entity_id
_entity_poly.type
_entity_poly.pdbx_seq_one_letter_code
_entity_poly.pdbx_strand_id
1 'polypeptide(L)'
;MKINIRRILSAFAVIAVASCRYLDVVPPEQPDFEDMMVDEATTTKMLYSCYSYAQNYASMQLSANLDMRADEYVTPQEWENYGSRVQWGAITPSSINGDDGYVWKIWYDGIGYCNLFLKLIDEHNPQLNPNLREQFICEVKFLKAYYHLRLLSLFGPIPIVDKFIDSDAPKSEFPGRSHFDYCVKYICDLFDEAAEGLPISYANSSFYGRATSVACKALKARALVLAASPLWNGSFPDRAWKNIAYETPGYGKELVSHEFDSKKWEKAREAMEEAVKAAEAAGAELFSLEDSETLRENQKIGLPVIPGLGSDAEAEAFQKQVVLMRYVMCSSPNDGNTETVWGFVVQGGIDVNNTFMSSLPHWVLKNDTGANVGGWGGLSPTLYTVEHFFTQNGFLPEDDPSFWPESEYHTSAGLTNPDITKINVRREPRYYAAISFDGDEYSTKIAAGSPLYCEMRNNTKTGYDAAIWGTRNYVVTGWLNKKWVHPNFQYTGTGWSNNYASCKTPVPIVRLAEMYLSLAECEAQCGNDAEAIVYMNKVRKRAGITPWTEALLAEKGKTALQAVMDERFVECYLEGYRYYDLRRYLQGRERLSSGNWKGLNAVQTSPSFASFNEVVDISQPFSWNDRMILLPVSNNDVYSNPNMVQAPGY
;
A
#
# COMPACT_ATOMS: atom_id res chain seq x y z
N MET A 1 -76.85 34.93 0.40
CA MET A 1 -75.50 35.50 0.14
C MET A 1 -74.88 34.67 -1.00
N LYS A 2 -74.92 35.15 -2.26
CA LYS A 2 -74.37 34.47 -3.42
C LYS A 2 -72.88 34.80 -3.54
N ILE A 3 -72.00 33.87 -3.19
CA ILE A 3 -70.57 34.05 -3.32
C ILE A 3 -70.21 33.93 -4.81
N ASN A 4 -69.53 34.93 -5.33
CA ASN A 4 -69.29 35.13 -6.76
C ASN A 4 -68.08 34.29 -7.16
N ILE A 5 -68.32 33.06 -7.64
CA ILE A 5 -67.36 32.02 -8.05
C ILE A 5 -66.29 32.54 -9.05
N ARG A 6 -66.65 33.55 -9.87
CA ARG A 6 -65.72 34.18 -10.82
C ARG A 6 -64.57 34.93 -10.13
N ARG A 7 -64.76 35.50 -8.94
CA ARG A 7 -63.68 36.18 -8.20
C ARG A 7 -62.73 35.21 -7.49
N ILE A 8 -63.21 34.03 -7.13
CA ILE A 8 -62.37 32.96 -6.54
C ILE A 8 -61.49 32.31 -7.61
N LEU A 9 -62.02 32.07 -8.82
CA LEU A 9 -61.24 31.53 -9.95
C LEU A 9 -60.16 32.50 -10.45
N SER A 10 -60.43 33.84 -10.40
CA SER A 10 -59.42 34.85 -10.77
C SER A 10 -58.31 34.97 -9.72
N ALA A 11 -58.60 34.75 -8.44
CA ALA A 11 -57.60 34.74 -7.37
C ALA A 11 -56.71 33.47 -7.44
N PHE A 12 -57.27 32.32 -7.79
CA PHE A 12 -56.51 31.08 -7.98
C PHE A 12 -55.61 31.13 -9.23
N ALA A 13 -56.04 31.80 -10.32
CA ALA A 13 -55.23 31.96 -11.52
C ALA A 13 -54.03 32.90 -11.30
N VAL A 14 -54.15 33.92 -10.45
CA VAL A 14 -53.01 34.81 -10.11
C VAL A 14 -52.01 34.13 -9.17
N ILE A 15 -52.46 33.26 -8.28
CA ILE A 15 -51.57 32.47 -7.41
C ILE A 15 -50.84 31.40 -8.19
N ALA A 16 -51.45 30.76 -9.20
CA ALA A 16 -50.82 29.77 -10.04
C ALA A 16 -49.72 30.32 -10.96
N VAL A 17 -49.82 31.61 -11.37
CA VAL A 17 -48.76 32.26 -12.20
C VAL A 17 -47.62 32.80 -11.34
N ALA A 18 -47.83 33.05 -10.05
CA ALA A 18 -46.78 33.46 -9.12
C ALA A 18 -45.95 32.27 -8.60
N SER A 19 -46.48 31.03 -8.65
CA SER A 19 -45.77 29.85 -8.17
C SER A 19 -44.80 29.27 -9.20
N CYS A 20 -44.90 29.65 -10.47
CA CYS A 20 -43.97 29.18 -11.51
C CYS A 20 -42.60 29.88 -11.54
N ARG A 21 -42.42 30.95 -10.73
CA ARG A 21 -41.11 31.61 -10.61
C ARG A 21 -40.35 31.27 -9.33
N TYR A 22 -40.90 30.41 -8.48
CA TYR A 22 -40.25 30.01 -7.21
C TYR A 22 -39.41 28.74 -7.34
N LEU A 23 -39.41 28.10 -8.53
CA LEU A 23 -38.63 26.91 -8.81
C LEU A 23 -37.33 27.19 -9.59
N ASP A 24 -37.08 28.44 -9.95
CA ASP A 24 -35.83 28.88 -10.60
C ASP A 24 -34.84 29.60 -9.66
N VAL A 25 -35.08 29.54 -8.35
CA VAL A 25 -34.06 29.98 -7.39
C VAL A 25 -33.15 28.79 -7.13
N VAL A 26 -32.13 28.61 -7.94
CA VAL A 26 -30.94 27.88 -7.56
C VAL A 26 -30.48 28.47 -6.23
N PRO A 27 -30.34 27.66 -5.15
CA PRO A 27 -29.83 28.19 -3.90
C PRO A 27 -28.52 28.92 -4.17
N PRO A 28 -28.32 30.16 -3.71
CA PRO A 28 -27.12 30.95 -4.00
C PRO A 28 -25.81 30.36 -3.41
N GLU A 29 -25.85 29.14 -2.88
CA GLU A 29 -24.74 28.45 -2.22
C GLU A 29 -24.27 27.18 -2.93
N GLN A 30 -24.86 26.79 -4.06
CA GLN A 30 -24.25 25.77 -4.92
C GLN A 30 -23.39 26.48 -5.97
N PRO A 31 -22.04 26.40 -5.87
CA PRO A 31 -21.18 26.95 -6.93
C PRO A 31 -21.51 26.23 -8.23
N ASP A 32 -21.88 26.99 -9.24
CA ASP A 32 -22.00 26.48 -10.61
C ASP A 32 -20.60 26.16 -11.17
N PHE A 33 -20.52 25.32 -12.19
CA PHE A 33 -19.25 25.06 -12.88
C PHE A 33 -18.57 26.34 -13.37
N GLU A 34 -19.35 27.40 -13.66
CA GLU A 34 -18.86 28.74 -14.04
C GLU A 34 -18.13 29.45 -12.90
N ASP A 35 -18.41 29.12 -11.63
CA ASP A 35 -17.75 29.66 -10.45
C ASP A 35 -16.46 28.91 -10.09
N MET A 36 -16.20 27.80 -10.76
CA MET A 36 -14.97 27.02 -10.58
C MET A 36 -13.84 27.65 -11.41
N MET A 37 -12.62 27.67 -10.84
CA MET A 37 -11.41 28.11 -11.53
C MET A 37 -11.44 29.55 -12.05
N VAL A 38 -12.05 30.48 -11.32
CA VAL A 38 -12.02 31.93 -11.64
C VAL A 38 -10.75 32.60 -11.12
N ASP A 39 -10.16 32.08 -10.06
CA ASP A 39 -8.95 32.62 -9.41
C ASP A 39 -8.03 31.50 -8.88
N GLU A 40 -6.90 31.88 -8.27
CA GLU A 40 -5.93 30.94 -7.71
C GLU A 40 -6.55 30.06 -6.60
N ALA A 41 -7.39 30.62 -5.75
CA ALA A 41 -7.96 29.89 -4.61
C ALA A 41 -8.95 28.80 -5.07
N THR A 42 -9.81 29.10 -6.01
CA THR A 42 -10.78 28.16 -6.58
C THR A 42 -10.08 27.10 -7.44
N THR A 43 -9.08 27.50 -8.22
CA THR A 43 -8.26 26.57 -9.02
C THR A 43 -7.48 25.61 -8.12
N THR A 44 -6.90 26.09 -7.00
CA THR A 44 -6.20 25.26 -6.01
C THR A 44 -7.13 24.24 -5.37
N LYS A 45 -8.36 24.61 -5.04
CA LYS A 45 -9.36 23.66 -4.50
C LYS A 45 -9.67 22.54 -5.50
N MET A 46 -9.82 22.90 -6.77
CA MET A 46 -10.06 21.90 -7.83
C MET A 46 -8.84 20.97 -8.01
N LEU A 47 -7.62 21.50 -7.95
CA LEU A 47 -6.40 20.70 -7.95
C LEU A 47 -6.41 19.70 -6.78
N TYR A 48 -6.75 20.14 -5.57
CA TYR A 48 -6.82 19.23 -4.42
C TYR A 48 -7.92 18.16 -4.56
N SER A 49 -9.00 18.46 -5.27
CA SER A 49 -9.99 17.44 -5.63
C SER A 49 -9.39 16.36 -6.53
N CYS A 50 -8.49 16.73 -7.46
CA CYS A 50 -7.75 15.72 -8.24
C CYS A 50 -6.83 14.86 -7.36
N TYR A 51 -6.14 15.44 -6.36
CA TYR A 51 -5.30 14.70 -5.41
C TYR A 51 -6.07 13.79 -4.47
N SER A 52 -7.32 14.11 -4.16
CA SER A 52 -8.10 13.44 -3.12
C SER A 52 -8.23 11.93 -3.35
N TYR A 53 -8.30 11.48 -4.59
CA TYR A 53 -8.40 10.06 -4.94
C TYR A 53 -7.14 9.28 -4.53
N ALA A 54 -5.95 9.81 -4.79
CA ALA A 54 -4.69 9.20 -4.37
C ALA A 54 -4.53 9.24 -2.85
N GLN A 55 -4.84 10.37 -2.21
CA GLN A 55 -4.74 10.54 -0.77
C GLN A 55 -5.75 9.66 -0.02
N ASN A 56 -6.99 9.61 -0.45
CA ASN A 56 -8.01 8.78 0.18
C ASN A 56 -7.65 7.30 0.09
N TYR A 57 -7.15 6.83 -1.08
CA TYR A 57 -6.71 5.45 -1.21
C TYR A 57 -5.50 5.14 -0.34
N ALA A 58 -4.50 6.03 -0.31
CA ALA A 58 -3.32 5.87 0.55
C ALA A 58 -3.67 5.82 2.04
N SER A 59 -4.73 6.53 2.46
CA SER A 59 -5.19 6.54 3.85
C SER A 59 -6.11 5.37 4.23
N MET A 60 -6.46 4.48 3.31
CA MET A 60 -7.27 3.29 3.62
C MET A 60 -6.57 2.40 4.65
N GLN A 61 -7.37 1.74 5.49
CA GLN A 61 -6.87 0.75 6.45
C GLN A 61 -6.03 -0.32 5.75
N LEU A 62 -4.92 -0.72 6.36
CA LEU A 62 -4.12 -1.86 5.87
C LEU A 62 -4.99 -3.10 5.67
N SER A 63 -5.95 -3.36 6.57
CA SER A 63 -6.87 -4.49 6.46
C SER A 63 -7.86 -4.41 5.30
N ALA A 64 -8.10 -3.23 4.73
CA ALA A 64 -9.01 -3.02 3.61
C ALA A 64 -8.28 -2.72 2.30
N ASN A 65 -7.02 -2.25 2.39
CA ASN A 65 -6.24 -1.90 1.21
C ASN A 65 -5.90 -3.15 0.39
N LEU A 66 -6.30 -3.13 -0.88
CA LEU A 66 -6.10 -4.25 -1.80
C LEU A 66 -4.62 -4.59 -2.00
N ASP A 67 -3.75 -3.58 -2.11
CA ASP A 67 -2.32 -3.77 -2.39
C ASP A 67 -1.63 -4.58 -1.28
N MET A 68 -2.17 -4.51 -0.05
CA MET A 68 -1.66 -5.26 1.08
C MET A 68 -2.12 -6.73 1.10
N ARG A 69 -3.00 -7.15 0.18
CA ARG A 69 -3.63 -8.48 0.20
C ARG A 69 -2.86 -9.54 -0.60
N ALA A 70 -1.69 -9.91 -0.06
CA ALA A 70 -0.84 -10.99 -0.55
C ALA A 70 -0.71 -12.11 0.51
N ASP A 71 0.35 -12.91 0.41
CA ASP A 71 0.64 -14.02 1.34
C ASP A 71 1.31 -13.59 2.65
N GLU A 72 1.52 -12.28 2.84
CA GLU A 72 2.25 -11.73 3.98
C GLU A 72 1.48 -11.82 5.29
N TYR A 73 0.16 -11.67 5.27
CA TYR A 73 -0.67 -11.68 6.47
C TYR A 73 -2.11 -12.10 6.18
N VAL A 74 -2.83 -12.39 7.25
CA VAL A 74 -4.27 -12.61 7.25
C VAL A 74 -4.94 -11.74 8.31
N THR A 75 -6.25 -11.55 8.16
CA THR A 75 -7.10 -10.90 9.17
C THR A 75 -8.17 -11.89 9.64
N PRO A 76 -8.82 -11.66 10.79
CA PRO A 76 -10.02 -12.43 11.15
C PRO A 76 -11.01 -12.50 10.00
N GLN A 77 -11.64 -13.64 9.79
CA GLN A 77 -12.59 -13.83 8.69
C GLN A 77 -13.77 -12.86 8.79
N GLU A 78 -14.16 -12.50 9.99
CA GLU A 78 -15.24 -11.55 10.28
C GLU A 78 -14.93 -10.11 9.86
N TRP A 79 -13.68 -9.83 9.47
CA TRP A 79 -13.27 -8.57 8.84
C TRP A 79 -13.39 -8.63 7.32
N GLU A 80 -14.33 -9.41 6.80
CA GLU A 80 -14.55 -9.50 5.36
C GLU A 80 -14.73 -8.12 4.74
N ASN A 81 -13.97 -7.87 3.69
CA ASN A 81 -14.00 -6.66 2.86
C ASN A 81 -13.56 -7.01 1.43
N TYR A 82 -13.53 -6.01 0.55
CA TYR A 82 -13.10 -6.22 -0.84
C TYR A 82 -11.71 -6.87 -0.93
N GLY A 83 -10.73 -6.37 -0.17
CA GLY A 83 -9.36 -6.92 -0.17
C GLY A 83 -9.30 -8.37 0.31
N SER A 84 -9.99 -8.75 1.39
CA SER A 84 -10.02 -10.15 1.86
C SER A 84 -10.69 -11.08 0.85
N ARG A 85 -11.76 -10.62 0.18
CA ARG A 85 -12.40 -11.41 -0.90
C ARG A 85 -11.50 -11.61 -2.11
N VAL A 86 -10.65 -10.62 -2.44
CA VAL A 86 -9.59 -10.79 -3.45
C VAL A 86 -8.57 -11.84 -3.00
N GLN A 87 -8.12 -11.78 -1.74
CA GLN A 87 -7.18 -12.76 -1.17
C GLN A 87 -7.76 -14.19 -1.16
N TRP A 88 -9.06 -14.33 -0.91
CA TRP A 88 -9.76 -15.62 -0.92
C TRP A 88 -10.12 -16.13 -2.32
N GLY A 89 -9.94 -15.34 -3.37
CA GLY A 89 -10.37 -15.71 -4.73
C GLY A 89 -11.87 -15.63 -4.97
N ALA A 90 -12.59 -14.91 -4.12
CA ALA A 90 -14.05 -14.82 -4.12
C ALA A 90 -14.62 -13.73 -5.05
N ILE A 91 -13.76 -12.90 -5.65
CA ILE A 91 -14.21 -11.80 -6.51
C ILE A 91 -14.60 -12.30 -7.90
N THR A 92 -15.79 -11.87 -8.35
CA THR A 92 -16.33 -12.10 -9.70
C THR A 92 -16.87 -10.79 -10.29
N PRO A 93 -17.04 -10.66 -11.62
CA PRO A 93 -17.59 -9.46 -12.23
C PRO A 93 -18.97 -9.03 -11.71
N SER A 94 -19.77 -10.00 -11.23
CA SER A 94 -21.10 -9.73 -10.65
C SER A 94 -21.05 -9.40 -9.16
N SER A 95 -20.03 -9.85 -8.43
CA SER A 95 -19.96 -9.64 -6.98
C SER A 95 -19.40 -8.29 -6.57
N ILE A 96 -18.76 -7.55 -7.50
CA ILE A 96 -18.13 -6.25 -7.22
C ILE A 96 -19.02 -5.05 -7.51
N ASN A 97 -20.24 -5.27 -8.00
CA ASN A 97 -21.20 -4.20 -8.23
C ASN A 97 -21.64 -3.60 -6.89
N GLY A 98 -21.35 -2.33 -6.67
CA GLY A 98 -21.67 -1.62 -5.43
C GLY A 98 -20.69 -1.85 -4.27
N ASP A 99 -19.52 -2.42 -4.52
CA ASP A 99 -18.48 -2.61 -3.52
C ASP A 99 -17.71 -1.30 -3.27
N ASP A 100 -17.62 -0.85 -2.02
CA ASP A 100 -16.93 0.39 -1.64
C ASP A 100 -15.42 0.34 -1.95
N GLY A 101 -14.85 -0.85 -2.08
CA GLY A 101 -13.45 -1.06 -2.45
C GLY A 101 -13.19 -1.21 -3.95
N TYR A 102 -14.17 -1.00 -4.81
CA TYR A 102 -14.01 -1.20 -6.24
C TYR A 102 -13.08 -0.15 -6.89
N VAL A 103 -11.81 -0.49 -6.92
CA VAL A 103 -10.71 0.42 -7.29
C VAL A 103 -10.73 0.85 -8.76
N TRP A 104 -11.38 0.12 -9.66
CA TRP A 104 -11.62 0.56 -11.04
C TRP A 104 -12.34 1.90 -11.08
N LYS A 105 -13.45 2.00 -10.34
CA LYS A 105 -14.25 3.23 -10.27
C LYS A 105 -13.43 4.36 -9.64
N ILE A 106 -12.73 4.09 -8.53
CA ILE A 106 -11.94 5.11 -7.83
C ILE A 106 -10.94 5.78 -8.77
N TRP A 107 -10.19 4.98 -9.53
CA TRP A 107 -9.15 5.53 -10.41
C TRP A 107 -9.71 6.21 -11.65
N TYR A 108 -10.79 5.68 -12.25
CA TYR A 108 -11.43 6.36 -13.39
C TYR A 108 -12.16 7.64 -12.99
N ASP A 109 -12.76 7.71 -11.80
CA ASP A 109 -13.28 8.97 -11.25
C ASP A 109 -12.14 10.00 -11.12
N GLY A 110 -10.99 9.59 -10.59
CA GLY A 110 -9.79 10.44 -10.51
C GLY A 110 -9.32 10.94 -11.88
N ILE A 111 -9.29 10.08 -12.89
CA ILE A 111 -8.96 10.45 -14.27
C ILE A 111 -10.00 11.43 -14.83
N GLY A 112 -11.27 11.20 -14.57
CA GLY A 112 -12.37 12.09 -14.97
C GLY A 112 -12.20 13.51 -14.40
N TYR A 113 -11.88 13.62 -13.09
CA TYR A 113 -11.59 14.91 -12.45
C TYR A 113 -10.32 15.57 -13.00
N CYS A 114 -9.27 14.80 -13.30
CA CYS A 114 -8.08 15.34 -13.97
C CYS A 114 -8.40 15.90 -15.38
N ASN A 115 -9.17 15.17 -16.16
CA ASN A 115 -9.58 15.62 -17.50
C ASN A 115 -10.52 16.83 -17.44
N LEU A 116 -11.43 16.88 -16.46
CA LEU A 116 -12.26 18.03 -16.21
C LEU A 116 -11.42 19.26 -15.83
N PHE A 117 -10.43 19.10 -14.94
CA PHE A 117 -9.50 20.17 -14.59
C PHE A 117 -8.78 20.73 -15.82
N LEU A 118 -8.22 19.85 -16.65
CA LEU A 118 -7.49 20.25 -17.87
C LEU A 118 -8.39 20.96 -18.88
N LYS A 119 -9.66 20.54 -19.01
CA LYS A 119 -10.66 21.24 -19.83
C LYS A 119 -10.96 22.63 -19.29
N LEU A 120 -11.31 22.74 -18.00
CA LEU A 120 -11.76 24.00 -17.41
C LEU A 120 -10.65 25.05 -17.29
N ILE A 121 -9.39 24.65 -17.02
CA ILE A 121 -8.29 25.62 -16.92
C ILE A 121 -8.01 26.32 -18.27
N ASP A 122 -8.30 25.65 -19.39
CA ASP A 122 -8.19 26.25 -20.72
C ASP A 122 -9.43 27.08 -21.08
N GLU A 123 -10.64 26.61 -20.74
CA GLU A 123 -11.89 27.28 -21.07
C GLU A 123 -12.11 28.55 -20.23
N HIS A 124 -11.85 28.50 -18.92
CA HIS A 124 -12.06 29.61 -18.01
C HIS A 124 -10.86 30.55 -17.92
N ASN A 125 -9.67 30.09 -18.28
CA ASN A 125 -8.41 30.85 -18.25
C ASN A 125 -8.28 31.70 -16.96
N PRO A 126 -8.27 31.08 -15.77
CA PRO A 126 -8.26 31.78 -14.50
C PRO A 126 -7.07 32.73 -14.37
N GLN A 127 -7.23 33.80 -13.57
CA GLN A 127 -6.18 34.79 -13.30
C GLN A 127 -5.06 34.17 -12.45
N LEU A 128 -4.15 33.45 -13.09
CA LEU A 128 -2.99 32.79 -12.47
C LEU A 128 -1.68 33.34 -13.02
N ASN A 129 -0.66 33.30 -12.18
CA ASN A 129 0.71 33.42 -12.68
C ASN A 129 0.99 32.32 -13.72
N PRO A 130 1.57 32.63 -14.90
CA PRO A 130 1.82 31.62 -15.93
C PRO A 130 2.61 30.39 -15.44
N ASN A 131 3.61 30.57 -14.59
CA ASN A 131 4.39 29.48 -14.04
C ASN A 131 3.54 28.60 -13.09
N LEU A 132 2.66 29.20 -12.31
CA LEU A 132 1.76 28.48 -11.43
C LEU A 132 0.69 27.71 -12.23
N ARG A 133 0.19 28.31 -13.32
CA ARG A 133 -0.72 27.64 -14.24
C ARG A 133 -0.09 26.39 -14.84
N GLU A 134 1.12 26.52 -15.34
CA GLU A 134 1.87 25.41 -15.92
C GLU A 134 2.13 24.31 -14.88
N GLN A 135 2.57 24.71 -13.68
CA GLN A 135 2.77 23.76 -12.57
C GLN A 135 1.48 22.99 -12.25
N PHE A 136 0.33 23.64 -12.15
CA PHE A 136 -0.94 22.97 -11.88
C PHE A 136 -1.33 21.97 -12.99
N ILE A 137 -1.13 22.34 -14.25
CA ILE A 137 -1.34 21.45 -15.39
C ILE A 137 -0.43 20.21 -15.27
N CYS A 138 0.84 20.40 -14.95
CA CYS A 138 1.81 19.31 -14.78
C CYS A 138 1.47 18.42 -13.59
N GLU A 139 0.99 18.97 -12.47
CA GLU A 139 0.52 18.18 -11.33
C GLU A 139 -0.69 17.31 -11.70
N VAL A 140 -1.63 17.85 -12.48
CA VAL A 140 -2.79 17.08 -12.92
C VAL A 140 -2.41 16.00 -13.95
N LYS A 141 -1.46 16.29 -14.87
CA LYS A 141 -0.89 15.27 -15.77
C LYS A 141 -0.21 14.14 -14.98
N PHE A 142 0.56 14.47 -13.94
CA PHE A 142 1.16 13.49 -13.03
C PHE A 142 0.11 12.59 -12.39
N LEU A 143 -0.95 13.16 -11.81
CA LEU A 143 -2.02 12.39 -11.19
C LEU A 143 -2.75 11.50 -12.19
N LYS A 144 -3.04 12.03 -13.39
CA LYS A 144 -3.65 11.27 -14.48
C LYS A 144 -2.78 10.08 -14.89
N ALA A 145 -1.47 10.26 -15.01
CA ALA A 145 -0.52 9.19 -15.28
C ALA A 145 -0.51 8.14 -14.15
N TYR A 146 -0.48 8.60 -12.89
CA TYR A 146 -0.51 7.73 -11.72
C TYR A 146 -1.79 6.88 -11.66
N TYR A 147 -2.96 7.47 -11.91
CA TYR A 147 -4.22 6.73 -11.89
C TYR A 147 -4.30 5.68 -13.01
N HIS A 148 -3.82 5.99 -14.21
CA HIS A 148 -3.69 5.00 -15.28
C HIS A 148 -2.70 3.88 -14.91
N LEU A 149 -1.57 4.21 -14.26
CA LEU A 149 -0.61 3.21 -13.79
C LEU A 149 -1.24 2.27 -12.75
N ARG A 150 -2.05 2.80 -11.82
CA ARG A 150 -2.77 2.00 -10.83
C ARG A 150 -3.74 1.02 -11.50
N LEU A 151 -4.53 1.50 -12.47
CA LEU A 151 -5.42 0.66 -13.26
C LEU A 151 -4.66 -0.41 -14.03
N LEU A 152 -3.60 -0.01 -14.74
CA LEU A 152 -2.77 -0.93 -15.53
C LEU A 152 -2.19 -2.06 -14.69
N SER A 153 -1.72 -1.73 -13.49
CA SER A 153 -1.09 -2.69 -12.57
C SER A 153 -2.07 -3.74 -12.04
N LEU A 154 -3.36 -3.42 -11.93
CA LEU A 154 -4.39 -4.29 -11.35
C LEU A 154 -5.22 -5.02 -12.40
N PHE A 155 -5.51 -4.36 -13.52
CA PHE A 155 -6.46 -4.85 -14.53
C PHE A 155 -5.80 -5.21 -15.87
N GLY A 156 -4.47 -5.03 -16.00
CA GLY A 156 -3.74 -5.19 -17.25
C GLY A 156 -4.11 -4.13 -18.29
N PRO A 157 -4.20 -4.47 -19.59
CA PRO A 157 -4.70 -3.58 -20.62
C PRO A 157 -5.96 -2.83 -20.20
N ILE A 158 -5.96 -1.49 -20.38
CA ILE A 158 -7.05 -0.62 -19.91
C ILE A 158 -7.50 0.34 -21.03
N PRO A 159 -8.71 0.88 -20.97
CA PRO A 159 -9.09 2.07 -21.74
C PRO A 159 -8.24 3.28 -21.35
N ILE A 160 -7.63 3.93 -22.33
CA ILE A 160 -6.93 5.20 -22.13
C ILE A 160 -7.92 6.34 -22.32
N VAL A 161 -8.24 7.06 -21.22
CA VAL A 161 -9.15 8.21 -21.23
C VAL A 161 -8.34 9.48 -21.24
N ASP A 162 -7.98 9.92 -22.44
CA ASP A 162 -7.05 11.04 -22.64
C ASP A 162 -7.69 12.43 -22.46
N LYS A 163 -8.98 12.55 -22.64
CA LYS A 163 -9.72 13.82 -22.54
C LYS A 163 -11.03 13.65 -21.80
N PHE A 164 -11.60 14.76 -21.39
CA PHE A 164 -12.94 14.77 -20.80
C PHE A 164 -13.97 14.22 -21.80
N ILE A 165 -14.83 13.33 -21.32
CA ILE A 165 -15.93 12.73 -22.08
C ILE A 165 -17.22 13.19 -21.42
N ASP A 166 -18.07 13.88 -22.17
CA ASP A 166 -19.36 14.35 -21.66
C ASP A 166 -20.29 13.17 -21.33
N SER A 167 -21.17 13.36 -20.36
CA SER A 167 -22.08 12.30 -19.87
C SER A 167 -23.09 11.83 -20.94
N ASP A 168 -23.36 12.67 -21.94
CA ASP A 168 -24.26 12.41 -23.07
C ASP A 168 -23.52 11.95 -24.34
N ALA A 169 -22.20 11.78 -24.27
CA ALA A 169 -21.41 11.30 -25.41
C ALA A 169 -21.88 9.91 -25.86
N PRO A 170 -21.92 9.67 -27.19
CA PRO A 170 -22.26 8.36 -27.73
C PRO A 170 -21.32 7.26 -27.17
N LYS A 171 -21.89 6.16 -26.71
CA LYS A 171 -21.10 5.04 -26.15
C LYS A 171 -20.06 4.46 -27.13
N SER A 172 -20.25 4.64 -28.43
CA SER A 172 -19.29 4.24 -29.45
C SER A 172 -17.98 5.04 -29.42
N GLU A 173 -17.97 6.21 -28.76
CA GLU A 173 -16.79 7.06 -28.61
C GLU A 173 -15.95 6.67 -27.37
N PHE A 174 -16.48 5.81 -26.48
CA PHE A 174 -15.73 5.38 -25.31
C PHE A 174 -14.53 4.52 -25.73
N PRO A 175 -13.33 4.78 -25.18
CA PRO A 175 -12.17 3.97 -25.50
C PRO A 175 -12.35 2.54 -24.98
N GLY A 176 -11.85 1.57 -25.73
CA GLY A 176 -11.76 0.18 -25.30
C GLY A 176 -10.44 -0.14 -24.61
N ARG A 177 -10.28 -1.38 -24.11
CA ARG A 177 -8.97 -1.84 -23.64
C ARG A 177 -7.95 -1.72 -24.76
N SER A 178 -6.86 -1.03 -24.48
CA SER A 178 -5.73 -0.82 -25.37
C SER A 178 -4.58 -1.77 -25.02
N HIS A 179 -3.74 -2.10 -26.00
CA HIS A 179 -2.57 -2.95 -25.78
C HIS A 179 -1.72 -2.49 -24.58
N PHE A 180 -1.22 -3.43 -23.79
CA PHE A 180 -0.47 -3.15 -22.56
C PHE A 180 0.71 -2.18 -22.80
N ASP A 181 1.54 -2.44 -23.81
CA ASP A 181 2.70 -1.59 -24.10
C ASP A 181 2.31 -0.20 -24.60
N TYR A 182 1.14 -0.06 -25.26
CA TYR A 182 0.57 1.25 -25.60
C TYR A 182 0.18 2.03 -24.33
N CYS A 183 -0.45 1.35 -23.38
CA CYS A 183 -0.80 1.97 -22.10
C CYS A 183 0.45 2.40 -21.32
N VAL A 184 1.50 1.57 -21.31
CA VAL A 184 2.80 1.92 -20.68
C VAL A 184 3.40 3.15 -21.32
N LYS A 185 3.43 3.19 -22.67
CA LYS A 185 3.96 4.35 -23.38
C LYS A 185 3.20 5.62 -23.03
N TYR A 186 1.87 5.60 -23.07
CA TYR A 186 1.04 6.75 -22.72
C TYR A 186 1.31 7.26 -21.29
N ILE A 187 1.41 6.34 -20.32
CA ILE A 187 1.72 6.67 -18.93
C ILE A 187 3.10 7.30 -18.81
N CYS A 188 4.10 6.75 -19.49
CA CYS A 188 5.47 7.28 -19.47
C CYS A 188 5.55 8.67 -20.11
N ASP A 189 4.89 8.87 -21.24
CA ASP A 189 4.83 10.17 -21.93
C ASP A 189 4.22 11.25 -21.01
N LEU A 190 3.11 10.93 -20.31
CA LEU A 190 2.51 11.86 -19.36
C LEU A 190 3.41 12.19 -18.17
N PHE A 191 4.19 11.22 -17.65
CA PHE A 191 5.16 11.51 -16.60
C PHE A 191 6.30 12.40 -17.10
N ASP A 192 6.77 12.18 -18.33
CA ASP A 192 7.81 13.02 -18.94
C ASP A 192 7.30 14.45 -19.13
N GLU A 193 6.11 14.62 -19.71
CA GLU A 193 5.48 15.95 -19.87
C GLU A 193 5.25 16.64 -18.52
N ALA A 194 4.82 15.91 -17.49
CA ALA A 194 4.60 16.47 -16.16
C ALA A 194 5.92 16.92 -15.51
N ALA A 195 7.01 16.17 -15.72
CA ALA A 195 8.31 16.47 -15.13
C ALA A 195 8.90 17.80 -15.62
N GLU A 196 8.54 18.27 -16.82
CA GLU A 196 9.07 19.51 -17.41
C GLU A 196 8.67 20.77 -16.62
N GLY A 197 7.43 20.82 -16.07
CA GLY A 197 6.92 21.98 -15.33
C GLY A 197 6.88 21.79 -13.81
N LEU A 198 7.34 20.65 -13.27
CA LEU A 198 7.33 20.39 -11.84
C LEU A 198 8.68 20.69 -11.17
N PRO A 199 8.68 21.21 -9.93
CA PRO A 199 9.90 21.39 -9.17
C PRO A 199 10.52 20.04 -8.77
N ILE A 200 11.84 20.06 -8.50
CA ILE A 200 12.55 18.90 -7.96
C ILE A 200 12.05 18.55 -6.54
N SER A 201 11.81 19.58 -5.73
CA SER A 201 11.31 19.47 -4.35
C SER A 201 10.56 20.74 -3.95
N TYR A 202 9.79 20.67 -2.86
CA TYR A 202 9.14 21.83 -2.26
C TYR A 202 9.83 22.21 -0.95
N ALA A 203 10.27 23.47 -0.84
CA ALA A 203 10.88 23.98 0.40
C ALA A 203 9.87 24.10 1.55
N ASN A 204 8.57 24.27 1.24
CA ASN A 204 7.52 24.39 2.24
C ASN A 204 6.94 23.01 2.58
N SER A 205 7.09 22.58 3.83
CA SER A 205 6.58 21.29 4.33
C SER A 205 5.05 21.15 4.23
N SER A 206 4.30 22.25 4.11
CA SER A 206 2.85 22.20 3.88
C SER A 206 2.48 21.65 2.49
N PHE A 207 3.43 21.58 1.57
CA PHE A 207 3.28 21.02 0.23
C PHE A 207 3.74 19.57 0.13
N TYR A 208 4.01 18.91 1.27
CA TYR A 208 4.29 17.48 1.29
C TYR A 208 3.15 16.70 0.62
N GLY A 209 3.51 15.81 -0.29
CA GLY A 209 2.53 15.04 -1.09
C GLY A 209 2.19 15.65 -2.45
N ARG A 210 2.59 16.88 -2.75
CA ARG A 210 2.47 17.42 -4.10
C ARG A 210 3.49 16.75 -5.04
N ALA A 211 3.13 16.66 -6.31
CA ALA A 211 3.95 16.02 -7.34
C ALA A 211 5.26 16.80 -7.58
N THR A 212 6.34 16.07 -7.80
CA THR A 212 7.66 16.60 -8.14
C THR A 212 8.18 15.92 -9.40
N SER A 213 9.15 16.54 -10.09
CA SER A 213 9.80 15.91 -11.23
C SER A 213 10.52 14.61 -10.86
N VAL A 214 11.01 14.49 -9.62
CA VAL A 214 11.60 13.25 -9.10
C VAL A 214 10.54 12.14 -8.95
N ALA A 215 9.35 12.48 -8.45
CA ALA A 215 8.24 11.53 -8.35
C ALA A 215 7.77 11.04 -9.73
N CYS A 216 7.78 11.92 -10.75
CA CYS A 216 7.51 11.52 -12.15
C CYS A 216 8.50 10.47 -12.62
N LYS A 217 9.80 10.70 -12.47
CA LYS A 217 10.85 9.76 -12.86
C LYS A 217 10.72 8.41 -12.15
N ALA A 218 10.47 8.44 -10.85
CA ALA A 218 10.32 7.24 -10.04
C ALA A 218 9.12 6.37 -10.46
N LEU A 219 7.95 7.00 -10.70
CA LEU A 219 6.76 6.28 -11.14
C LEU A 219 6.82 5.83 -12.60
N LYS A 220 7.46 6.60 -13.49
CA LYS A 220 7.80 6.17 -14.85
C LYS A 220 8.68 4.91 -14.83
N ALA A 221 9.73 4.92 -14.03
CA ALA A 221 10.61 3.76 -13.88
C ALA A 221 9.86 2.54 -13.36
N ARG A 222 8.98 2.71 -12.36
CA ARG A 222 8.10 1.63 -11.87
C ARG A 222 7.19 1.06 -12.96
N ALA A 223 6.62 1.89 -13.83
CA ALA A 223 5.82 1.44 -14.97
C ALA A 223 6.64 0.59 -15.95
N LEU A 224 7.89 0.97 -16.20
CA LEU A 224 8.79 0.24 -17.07
C LEU A 224 9.27 -1.09 -16.45
N VAL A 225 9.54 -1.14 -15.13
CA VAL A 225 9.83 -2.39 -14.39
C VAL A 225 8.65 -3.36 -14.49
N LEU A 226 7.42 -2.86 -14.30
CA LEU A 226 6.22 -3.66 -14.48
C LEU A 226 6.14 -4.23 -15.91
N ALA A 227 6.39 -3.42 -16.93
CA ALA A 227 6.35 -3.83 -18.33
C ALA A 227 7.46 -4.81 -18.73
N ALA A 228 8.60 -4.75 -18.06
CA ALA A 228 9.73 -5.67 -18.28
C ALA A 228 9.55 -7.03 -17.59
N SER A 229 8.67 -7.07 -16.58
CA SER A 229 8.45 -8.28 -15.75
C SER A 229 7.84 -9.44 -16.57
N PRO A 230 8.09 -10.70 -16.20
CA PRO A 230 7.72 -11.88 -17.00
C PRO A 230 6.27 -11.89 -17.49
N LEU A 231 5.31 -11.54 -16.63
CA LEU A 231 3.88 -11.51 -17.00
C LEU A 231 3.62 -10.67 -18.26
N TRP A 232 4.23 -9.50 -18.37
CA TRP A 232 3.99 -8.54 -19.46
C TRP A 232 5.07 -8.57 -20.56
N ASN A 233 6.07 -9.41 -20.37
CA ASN A 233 7.17 -9.56 -21.30
C ASN A 233 7.26 -11.02 -21.82
N GLY A 234 6.20 -11.41 -22.52
CA GLY A 234 6.12 -12.66 -23.26
C GLY A 234 5.47 -13.84 -22.56
N SER A 235 5.20 -13.77 -21.23
CA SER A 235 4.69 -14.91 -20.46
C SER A 235 3.22 -14.80 -20.06
N PHE A 236 2.45 -13.89 -20.66
CA PHE A 236 1.01 -13.81 -20.36
C PHE A 236 0.30 -15.12 -20.73
N PRO A 237 -0.47 -15.75 -19.81
CA PRO A 237 -0.95 -17.12 -20.00
C PRO A 237 -1.95 -17.29 -21.14
N ASP A 238 -2.86 -16.31 -21.35
CA ASP A 238 -3.90 -16.40 -22.38
C ASP A 238 -3.48 -15.71 -23.67
N ARG A 239 -3.08 -16.50 -24.65
CA ARG A 239 -2.69 -16.04 -25.99
C ARG A 239 -3.88 -15.62 -26.87
N ALA A 240 -5.10 -15.93 -26.48
CA ALA A 240 -6.31 -15.59 -27.25
C ALA A 240 -6.94 -14.27 -26.83
N TRP A 241 -6.42 -13.62 -25.79
CA TRP A 241 -7.02 -12.39 -25.28
C TRP A 241 -6.80 -11.21 -26.23
N LYS A 242 -7.88 -10.80 -26.88
CA LYS A 242 -7.91 -9.71 -27.87
C LYS A 242 -9.12 -8.82 -27.64
N ASN A 243 -9.04 -7.57 -28.04
CA ASN A 243 -10.19 -6.70 -28.12
C ASN A 243 -10.72 -6.65 -29.56
N ILE A 244 -11.74 -7.44 -29.85
CA ILE A 244 -12.30 -7.51 -31.22
C ILE A 244 -13.10 -6.26 -31.63
N ALA A 245 -13.59 -5.49 -30.64
CA ALA A 245 -14.43 -4.31 -30.83
C ALA A 245 -13.60 -3.01 -30.92
N TYR A 246 -12.32 -3.04 -30.53
CA TYR A 246 -11.46 -1.87 -30.46
C TYR A 246 -10.05 -2.19 -30.94
N GLU A 247 -9.47 -1.28 -31.73
CA GLU A 247 -8.10 -1.44 -32.22
C GLU A 247 -7.17 -0.40 -31.59
N THR A 248 -6.06 -0.88 -31.04
CA THR A 248 -5.01 -0.03 -30.50
C THR A 248 -4.09 0.43 -31.63
N PRO A 249 -3.78 1.72 -31.76
CA PRO A 249 -2.85 2.22 -32.77
C PRO A 249 -1.49 1.50 -32.70
N GLY A 250 -1.07 0.92 -33.83
CA GLY A 250 0.19 0.17 -33.93
C GLY A 250 0.17 -1.28 -33.41
N TYR A 251 -0.91 -1.71 -32.74
CA TYR A 251 -1.04 -3.06 -32.17
C TYR A 251 -2.29 -3.82 -32.65
N GLY A 252 -3.19 -3.15 -33.40
CA GLY A 252 -4.44 -3.77 -33.85
C GLY A 252 -5.31 -4.21 -32.67
N LYS A 253 -5.77 -5.46 -32.69
CA LYS A 253 -6.67 -6.04 -31.68
C LYS A 253 -5.96 -6.76 -30.55
N GLU A 254 -4.64 -6.93 -30.64
CA GLU A 254 -3.84 -7.60 -29.60
C GLU A 254 -3.82 -6.74 -28.33
N LEU A 255 -3.90 -7.39 -27.17
CA LEU A 255 -3.88 -6.72 -25.88
C LEU A 255 -2.55 -6.88 -25.14
N VAL A 256 -1.79 -7.94 -25.42
CA VAL A 256 -0.54 -8.26 -24.75
C VAL A 256 0.50 -8.78 -25.72
N SER A 257 1.77 -8.55 -25.43
CA SER A 257 2.89 -9.14 -26.18
C SER A 257 3.16 -10.56 -25.73
N HIS A 258 3.41 -11.46 -26.69
CA HIS A 258 3.69 -12.88 -26.43
C HIS A 258 5.13 -13.27 -26.69
N GLU A 259 5.98 -12.31 -26.98
CA GLU A 259 7.40 -12.50 -27.20
C GLU A 259 8.21 -11.74 -26.13
N PHE A 260 9.30 -12.37 -25.69
CA PHE A 260 10.22 -11.73 -24.76
C PHE A 260 11.07 -10.69 -25.48
N ASP A 261 11.18 -9.50 -24.89
CA ASP A 261 12.03 -8.40 -25.35
C ASP A 261 12.99 -7.97 -24.23
N SER A 262 14.28 -8.32 -24.35
CA SER A 262 15.32 -7.95 -23.37
C SER A 262 15.48 -6.43 -23.21
N LYS A 263 15.16 -5.65 -24.25
CA LYS A 263 15.25 -4.18 -24.22
C LYS A 263 14.28 -3.56 -23.21
N LYS A 264 13.22 -4.27 -22.83
CA LYS A 264 12.32 -3.77 -21.76
C LYS A 264 13.06 -3.68 -20.43
N TRP A 265 13.89 -4.66 -20.07
CA TRP A 265 14.72 -4.62 -18.86
C TRP A 265 15.82 -3.56 -18.95
N GLU A 266 16.47 -3.40 -20.10
CA GLU A 266 17.46 -2.34 -20.32
C GLU A 266 16.85 -0.95 -20.10
N LYS A 267 15.68 -0.69 -20.69
CA LYS A 267 14.95 0.59 -20.51
C LYS A 267 14.48 0.80 -19.07
N ALA A 268 14.01 -0.25 -18.40
CA ALA A 268 13.61 -0.19 -16.99
C ALA A 268 14.81 0.15 -16.09
N ARG A 269 15.96 -0.49 -16.34
CA ARG A 269 17.22 -0.23 -15.64
C ARG A 269 17.65 1.24 -15.79
N GLU A 270 17.74 1.72 -17.04
CA GLU A 270 18.14 3.09 -17.32
C GLU A 270 17.21 4.12 -16.65
N ALA A 271 15.91 3.92 -16.73
CA ALA A 271 14.92 4.80 -16.11
C ALA A 271 15.00 4.76 -14.58
N MET A 272 15.23 3.57 -13.98
CA MET A 272 15.33 3.44 -12.54
C MET A 272 16.65 4.04 -12.01
N GLU A 273 17.75 3.88 -12.74
CA GLU A 273 19.03 4.51 -12.43
C GLU A 273 18.91 6.04 -12.47
N GLU A 274 18.26 6.59 -13.50
CA GLU A 274 17.97 8.03 -13.60
C GLU A 274 17.11 8.52 -12.42
N ALA A 275 16.07 7.78 -12.07
CA ALA A 275 15.17 8.10 -10.97
C ALA A 275 15.89 8.07 -9.62
N VAL A 276 16.74 7.07 -9.37
CA VAL A 276 17.56 6.97 -8.15
C VAL A 276 18.52 8.15 -8.05
N LYS A 277 19.27 8.46 -9.11
CA LYS A 277 20.18 9.62 -9.13
C LYS A 277 19.44 10.94 -8.90
N ALA A 278 18.24 11.09 -9.47
CA ALA A 278 17.44 12.28 -9.27
C ALA A 278 16.93 12.39 -7.81
N ALA A 279 16.54 11.28 -7.20
CA ALA A 279 16.10 11.25 -5.80
C ALA A 279 17.25 11.58 -4.85
N GLU A 280 18.42 10.96 -5.02
CA GLU A 280 19.63 11.25 -4.23
C GLU A 280 20.05 12.74 -4.39
N ALA A 281 20.04 13.26 -5.61
CA ALA A 281 20.36 14.67 -5.89
C ALA A 281 19.33 15.66 -5.28
N ALA A 282 18.08 15.22 -5.09
CA ALA A 282 17.04 15.98 -4.40
C ALA A 282 17.12 15.90 -2.87
N GLY A 283 18.10 15.15 -2.31
CA GLY A 283 18.31 14.97 -0.88
C GLY A 283 17.57 13.79 -0.26
N ALA A 284 17.08 12.85 -1.07
CA ALA A 284 16.54 11.61 -0.54
C ALA A 284 17.68 10.70 -0.04
N GLU A 285 17.58 10.25 1.20
CA GLU A 285 18.55 9.36 1.85
C GLU A 285 17.82 8.29 2.65
N LEU A 286 18.43 7.11 2.79
CA LEU A 286 17.93 6.09 3.70
C LEU A 286 17.99 6.62 5.13
N PHE A 287 16.89 6.47 5.88
CA PHE A 287 16.82 6.98 7.24
C PHE A 287 17.96 6.46 8.09
N SER A 288 18.72 7.37 8.69
CA SER A 288 20.00 7.06 9.35
C SER A 288 19.79 6.63 10.80
N LEU A 289 20.79 5.89 11.35
CA LEU A 289 20.80 5.53 12.76
C LEU A 289 20.95 6.77 13.65
N GLU A 290 21.72 7.78 13.22
CA GLU A 290 21.94 9.03 13.96
C GLU A 290 20.64 9.84 14.09
N ASP A 291 19.89 10.02 12.99
CA ASP A 291 18.60 10.72 13.01
C ASP A 291 17.57 9.96 13.83
N SER A 292 17.54 8.63 13.69
CA SER A 292 16.68 7.76 14.49
C SER A 292 16.94 7.87 15.99
N GLU A 293 18.22 7.88 16.41
CA GLU A 293 18.58 8.04 17.81
C GLU A 293 18.22 9.45 18.33
N THR A 294 18.45 10.49 17.54
CA THR A 294 18.01 11.85 17.86
C THR A 294 16.50 11.90 18.09
N LEU A 295 15.73 11.28 17.19
CA LEU A 295 14.27 11.22 17.31
C LEU A 295 13.84 10.42 18.55
N ARG A 296 14.47 9.25 18.77
CA ARG A 296 14.22 8.38 19.92
C ARG A 296 14.42 9.10 21.26
N GLU A 297 15.54 9.81 21.39
CA GLU A 297 15.88 10.57 22.60
C GLU A 297 14.91 11.73 22.83
N ASN A 298 14.58 12.49 21.79
CA ASN A 298 13.60 13.58 21.85
C ASN A 298 12.21 13.08 22.29
N GLN A 299 11.81 11.91 21.83
CA GLN A 299 10.53 11.29 22.16
C GLN A 299 10.60 10.43 23.44
N LYS A 300 11.77 10.27 24.06
CA LYS A 300 12.01 9.47 25.27
C LYS A 300 11.53 8.03 25.10
N ILE A 301 11.92 7.40 23.98
CA ILE A 301 11.62 5.99 23.72
C ILE A 301 12.72 5.12 24.32
N GLY A 302 12.34 4.15 25.14
CA GLY A 302 13.25 3.13 25.66
C GLY A 302 13.76 2.19 24.58
N LEU A 303 14.88 1.54 24.83
CA LEU A 303 15.35 0.45 23.97
C LEU A 303 14.51 -0.81 24.24
N PRO A 304 14.07 -1.53 23.20
CA PRO A 304 13.21 -2.69 23.35
C PRO A 304 13.97 -3.88 23.95
N VAL A 305 13.28 -4.70 24.73
CA VAL A 305 13.82 -5.98 25.21
C VAL A 305 13.75 -7.01 24.07
N ILE A 306 14.91 -7.50 23.64
CA ILE A 306 15.02 -8.50 22.57
C ILE A 306 15.33 -9.85 23.19
N PRO A 307 14.53 -10.91 22.95
CA PRO A 307 14.73 -12.21 23.53
C PRO A 307 16.09 -12.83 23.18
N GLY A 308 16.81 -13.27 24.19
CA GLY A 308 18.11 -13.91 24.01
C GLY A 308 19.28 -12.97 23.69
N LEU A 309 19.02 -11.66 23.61
CA LEU A 309 20.07 -10.65 23.44
C LEU A 309 20.73 -10.35 24.79
N GLY A 310 22.05 -10.12 24.77
CA GLY A 310 22.82 -9.69 25.93
C GLY A 310 22.54 -8.25 26.37
N SER A 311 23.39 -7.70 27.21
CA SER A 311 23.31 -6.31 27.70
C SER A 311 24.62 -5.54 27.48
N ASP A 312 25.44 -5.97 26.54
CA ASP A 312 26.68 -5.33 26.11
C ASP A 312 26.44 -4.24 25.05
N ALA A 313 27.51 -3.61 24.60
CA ALA A 313 27.43 -2.54 23.60
C ALA A 313 26.92 -3.03 22.23
N GLU A 314 27.15 -4.31 21.88
CA GLU A 314 26.64 -4.90 20.64
C GLU A 314 25.12 -5.10 20.72
N ALA A 315 24.65 -5.56 21.88
CA ALA A 315 23.21 -5.69 22.16
C ALA A 315 22.51 -4.32 22.10
N GLU A 316 23.10 -3.27 22.70
CA GLU A 316 22.55 -1.93 22.62
C GLU A 316 22.52 -1.40 21.19
N ALA A 317 23.57 -1.63 20.39
CA ALA A 317 23.60 -1.24 18.99
C ALA A 317 22.50 -1.97 18.19
N PHE A 318 22.26 -3.23 18.44
CA PHE A 318 21.17 -4.01 17.82
C PHE A 318 19.79 -3.45 18.20
N GLN A 319 19.57 -3.13 19.48
CA GLN A 319 18.29 -2.55 19.93
C GLN A 319 18.02 -1.18 19.27
N LYS A 320 19.05 -0.33 19.12
CA LYS A 320 18.96 0.94 18.38
C LYS A 320 18.58 0.71 16.92
N GLN A 321 19.14 -0.33 16.31
CA GLN A 321 18.81 -0.72 14.94
C GLN A 321 17.35 -1.16 14.81
N VAL A 322 16.81 -1.89 15.78
CA VAL A 322 15.36 -2.26 15.84
C VAL A 322 14.49 -1.00 15.90
N VAL A 323 14.86 -0.01 16.74
CA VAL A 323 14.11 1.24 16.85
C VAL A 323 14.15 2.03 15.54
N LEU A 324 15.30 2.13 14.88
CA LEU A 324 15.42 2.73 13.55
C LEU A 324 14.42 2.10 12.58
N MET A 325 14.38 0.78 12.51
CA MET A 325 13.49 0.06 11.58
C MET A 325 12.00 0.27 11.90
N ARG A 326 11.65 0.55 13.15
CA ARG A 326 10.29 0.94 13.52
C ARG A 326 9.92 2.34 13.04
N TYR A 327 10.89 3.28 13.03
CA TYR A 327 10.64 4.64 12.58
C TYR A 327 10.55 4.80 11.06
N VAL A 328 11.19 3.93 10.27
CA VAL A 328 11.25 4.07 8.79
C VAL A 328 9.90 4.40 8.18
N MET A 329 8.83 3.72 8.60
CA MET A 329 7.47 3.93 8.07
C MET A 329 6.63 4.92 8.87
N CYS A 330 7.14 5.41 9.99
CA CYS A 330 6.35 6.22 10.93
C CYS A 330 6.92 7.62 11.15
N SER A 331 8.07 7.95 10.58
CA SER A 331 8.69 9.27 10.67
C SER A 331 8.61 10.02 9.33
N SER A 332 8.66 11.33 9.42
CA SER A 332 8.50 12.27 8.31
C SER A 332 9.81 13.04 8.05
N PRO A 333 9.90 13.84 6.98
CA PRO A 333 11.04 14.73 6.77
C PRO A 333 11.31 15.70 7.92
N ASN A 334 10.25 16.09 8.67
CA ASN A 334 10.42 16.92 9.87
C ASN A 334 11.11 16.16 11.03
N ASP A 335 11.13 14.84 10.97
CA ASP A 335 11.80 13.94 11.91
C ASP A 335 13.17 13.49 11.41
N GLY A 336 13.66 14.08 10.30
CA GLY A 336 14.93 13.72 9.64
C GLY A 336 14.81 12.57 8.63
N ASN A 337 13.62 11.99 8.42
CA ASN A 337 13.43 10.91 7.45
C ASN A 337 13.11 11.45 6.06
N THR A 338 14.11 11.52 5.19
CA THR A 338 13.97 11.95 3.79
C THR A 338 13.86 10.79 2.80
N GLU A 339 13.65 9.57 3.29
CA GLU A 339 13.57 8.37 2.44
C GLU A 339 12.35 8.35 1.51
N THR A 340 11.26 9.03 1.90
CA THR A 340 10.03 9.12 1.09
C THR A 340 10.22 10.08 -0.08
N VAL A 341 10.19 9.57 -1.30
CA VAL A 341 10.26 10.35 -2.55
C VAL A 341 8.91 10.96 -2.89
N TRP A 342 7.83 10.20 -2.72
CA TRP A 342 6.46 10.67 -2.85
C TRP A 342 5.52 9.88 -1.95
N GLY A 343 4.63 10.61 -1.27
CA GLY A 343 3.66 10.02 -0.34
C GLY A 343 2.81 11.09 0.31
N PHE A 344 1.95 10.70 1.24
CA PHE A 344 1.04 11.60 1.93
C PHE A 344 1.24 11.52 3.44
N VAL A 345 1.00 12.63 4.14
CA VAL A 345 0.82 12.62 5.59
C VAL A 345 -0.68 12.61 5.88
N VAL A 346 -1.15 11.54 6.47
CA VAL A 346 -2.54 11.44 6.90
C VAL A 346 -2.68 12.19 8.21
N GLN A 347 -3.39 13.32 8.18
CA GLN A 347 -3.67 14.12 9.37
C GLN A 347 -4.96 13.64 10.04
N GLY A 348 -4.83 13.10 11.27
CA GLY A 348 -5.98 12.89 12.16
C GLY A 348 -7.13 12.06 11.58
N GLY A 349 -6.91 11.36 10.51
CA GLY A 349 -7.91 10.58 9.81
C GLY A 349 -8.26 9.31 10.57
N ILE A 350 -9.48 8.90 10.44
CA ILE A 350 -10.06 7.68 10.98
C ILE A 350 -9.22 6.45 10.62
N ASP A 351 -8.51 6.50 9.50
CA ASP A 351 -7.85 5.36 8.89
C ASP A 351 -6.50 5.04 9.51
N VAL A 352 -5.74 6.04 9.95
CA VAL A 352 -4.54 5.82 10.77
C VAL A 352 -4.92 5.14 12.07
N ASN A 353 -6.04 5.56 12.70
CA ASN A 353 -6.59 4.90 13.86
C ASN A 353 -6.91 3.43 13.58
N ASN A 354 -7.56 3.14 12.48
CA ASN A 354 -7.95 1.79 12.10
C ASN A 354 -6.74 0.90 11.79
N THR A 355 -5.71 1.43 11.14
CA THR A 355 -4.46 0.72 10.89
C THR A 355 -3.75 0.38 12.19
N PHE A 356 -3.62 1.36 13.10
CA PHE A 356 -3.04 1.11 14.41
C PHE A 356 -3.89 0.11 15.22
N MET A 357 -5.20 0.33 15.29
CA MET A 357 -6.10 -0.55 16.01
C MET A 357 -6.06 -1.99 15.51
N SER A 358 -5.91 -2.18 14.21
CA SER A 358 -5.79 -3.50 13.59
C SER A 358 -4.49 -4.22 13.97
N SER A 359 -3.42 -3.47 14.21
CA SER A 359 -2.09 -3.97 14.60
C SER A 359 -1.88 -4.07 16.11
N LEU A 360 -2.56 -3.23 16.91
CA LEU A 360 -2.36 -3.22 18.36
C LEU A 360 -2.89 -4.49 19.02
N PRO A 361 -2.20 -5.02 20.03
CA PRO A 361 -2.68 -6.13 20.84
C PRO A 361 -4.07 -5.88 21.40
N HIS A 362 -4.88 -6.92 21.46
CA HIS A 362 -6.27 -6.83 21.85
C HIS A 362 -6.48 -6.27 23.27
N TRP A 363 -5.58 -6.58 24.20
CA TRP A 363 -5.63 -6.07 25.55
C TRP A 363 -4.48 -5.09 25.79
N VAL A 364 -4.81 -3.79 25.91
CA VAL A 364 -3.81 -2.76 26.21
C VAL A 364 -4.00 -2.22 27.61
N LEU A 365 -5.17 -1.68 27.93
CA LEU A 365 -5.46 -1.05 29.23
C LEU A 365 -6.94 -1.13 29.57
N LYS A 366 -7.27 -0.82 30.84
CA LYS A 366 -8.64 -0.50 31.25
C LYS A 366 -8.84 1.01 31.21
N ASN A 367 -9.98 1.44 30.70
CA ASN A 367 -10.38 2.85 30.79
C ASN A 367 -10.85 3.22 32.22
N ASP A 368 -11.20 4.49 32.44
CA ASP A 368 -11.63 5.02 33.74
C ASP A 368 -12.91 4.35 34.28
N THR A 369 -13.69 3.70 33.42
CA THR A 369 -14.89 2.93 33.80
C THR A 369 -14.57 1.45 34.08
N GLY A 370 -13.30 1.04 33.95
CA GLY A 370 -12.86 -0.34 34.13
C GLY A 370 -13.13 -1.26 32.94
N ALA A 371 -13.66 -0.73 31.83
CA ALA A 371 -13.84 -1.50 30.59
C ALA A 371 -12.50 -1.74 29.90
N ASN A 372 -12.33 -2.92 29.33
CA ASN A 372 -11.15 -3.22 28.54
C ASN A 372 -11.12 -2.32 27.28
N VAL A 373 -9.97 -1.71 27.05
CA VAL A 373 -9.67 -0.94 25.85
C VAL A 373 -8.40 -1.48 25.25
N GLY A 374 -8.38 -1.65 23.94
CA GLY A 374 -7.24 -2.24 23.26
C GLY A 374 -7.39 -2.14 21.77
N GLY A 375 -6.38 -2.60 21.06
CA GLY A 375 -6.43 -2.77 19.64
C GLY A 375 -7.37 -3.89 19.23
N TRP A 376 -7.45 -4.14 17.96
CA TRP A 376 -8.24 -5.23 17.40
C TRP A 376 -7.40 -6.49 17.15
N GLY A 377 -6.07 -6.38 17.17
CA GLY A 377 -5.13 -7.49 17.13
C GLY A 377 -5.25 -8.42 15.93
N GLY A 378 -5.76 -7.93 14.80
CA GLY A 378 -6.16 -8.81 13.71
C GLY A 378 -5.22 -8.83 12.50
N LEU A 379 -4.19 -7.98 12.45
CA LEU A 379 -3.17 -8.07 11.39
C LEU A 379 -2.14 -9.14 11.78
N SER A 380 -2.35 -10.36 11.32
CA SER A 380 -1.60 -11.54 11.73
C SER A 380 -0.68 -12.02 10.60
N PRO A 381 0.65 -11.85 10.71
CA PRO A 381 1.62 -12.40 9.76
C PRO A 381 1.44 -13.90 9.58
N THR A 382 1.57 -14.40 8.35
CA THR A 382 1.53 -15.85 8.09
C THR A 382 2.81 -16.52 8.56
N LEU A 383 2.77 -17.85 8.75
CA LEU A 383 3.98 -18.64 9.04
C LEU A 383 5.06 -18.41 7.98
N TYR A 384 4.67 -18.39 6.69
CA TYR A 384 5.60 -18.10 5.61
C TYR A 384 6.33 -16.78 5.80
N THR A 385 5.61 -15.72 6.18
CA THR A 385 6.23 -14.42 6.45
C THR A 385 7.23 -14.51 7.60
N VAL A 386 6.88 -15.16 8.68
CA VAL A 386 7.76 -15.33 9.84
C VAL A 386 9.02 -16.10 9.48
N GLU A 387 8.91 -17.16 8.68
CA GLU A 387 10.03 -17.95 8.20
C GLU A 387 10.89 -17.17 7.18
N HIS A 388 10.30 -16.26 6.43
CA HIS A 388 10.99 -15.53 5.35
C HIS A 388 11.73 -14.25 5.80
N PHE A 389 11.59 -13.81 7.06
CA PHE A 389 12.51 -12.83 7.62
C PHE A 389 13.87 -13.46 7.87
N PHE A 390 14.93 -12.65 7.80
CA PHE A 390 16.30 -13.17 7.95
C PHE A 390 16.64 -13.47 9.42
N THR A 391 17.65 -14.32 9.61
CA THR A 391 18.34 -14.51 10.88
C THR A 391 19.22 -13.29 11.19
N GLN A 392 19.77 -13.22 12.38
CA GLN A 392 20.75 -12.19 12.76
C GLN A 392 21.98 -12.16 11.86
N ASN A 393 22.27 -13.25 11.15
CA ASN A 393 23.37 -13.34 10.20
C ASN A 393 23.00 -12.83 8.80
N GLY A 394 21.74 -12.43 8.58
CA GLY A 394 21.25 -11.87 7.33
C GLY A 394 20.90 -12.89 6.25
N PHE A 395 20.60 -14.14 6.62
CA PHE A 395 20.16 -15.21 5.72
C PHE A 395 18.75 -15.67 6.07
N LEU A 396 18.07 -16.32 5.13
CA LEU A 396 16.86 -17.05 5.48
C LEU A 396 17.19 -18.15 6.51
N PRO A 397 16.28 -18.49 7.42
CA PRO A 397 16.51 -19.55 8.40
C PRO A 397 17.01 -20.86 7.80
N GLU A 398 16.49 -21.27 6.65
CA GLU A 398 16.88 -22.47 5.91
C GLU A 398 18.30 -22.39 5.32
N ASP A 399 18.79 -21.19 5.01
CA ASP A 399 20.11 -20.93 4.43
C ASP A 399 21.19 -20.67 5.50
N ASP A 400 20.80 -20.56 6.77
CA ASP A 400 21.70 -20.28 7.89
C ASP A 400 21.99 -21.53 8.72
N PRO A 401 23.12 -22.21 8.52
CA PRO A 401 23.46 -23.45 9.24
C PRO A 401 23.67 -23.24 10.75
N SER A 402 23.80 -21.99 11.22
CA SER A 402 23.91 -21.66 12.63
C SER A 402 22.54 -21.44 13.30
N PHE A 403 21.47 -21.36 12.49
CA PHE A 403 20.10 -21.30 13.00
C PHE A 403 19.63 -22.71 13.38
N TRP A 404 18.53 -22.81 14.10
CA TRP A 404 17.98 -24.11 14.48
C TRP A 404 17.40 -24.84 13.25
N PRO A 405 17.37 -26.18 13.26
CA PRO A 405 16.65 -26.93 12.23
C PRO A 405 15.14 -26.67 12.33
N GLU A 406 14.44 -26.72 11.21
CA GLU A 406 13.00 -26.43 11.10
C GLU A 406 12.16 -27.22 12.12
N SER A 407 12.52 -28.50 12.37
CA SER A 407 11.85 -29.36 13.37
C SER A 407 11.86 -28.83 14.81
N GLU A 408 12.70 -27.84 15.09
CA GLU A 408 12.84 -27.24 16.40
C GLU A 408 12.24 -25.82 16.51
N TYR A 409 11.81 -25.20 15.41
CA TYR A 409 11.35 -23.81 15.37
C TYR A 409 10.30 -23.49 16.43
N HIS A 410 9.36 -24.38 16.66
CA HIS A 410 8.23 -24.20 17.55
C HIS A 410 8.47 -24.76 18.98
N THR A 411 9.70 -25.15 19.30
CA THR A 411 10.11 -25.54 20.64
C THR A 411 10.61 -24.35 21.45
N SER A 412 10.59 -24.43 22.78
CA SER A 412 11.10 -23.37 23.66
C SER A 412 12.58 -23.06 23.34
N ALA A 413 12.89 -21.76 23.29
CA ALA A 413 14.26 -21.28 23.13
C ALA A 413 15.13 -21.46 24.39
N GLY A 414 14.58 -21.93 25.52
CA GLY A 414 15.31 -22.14 26.77
C GLY A 414 15.72 -20.84 27.46
N LEU A 415 15.03 -19.75 27.19
CA LEU A 415 15.25 -18.46 27.85
C LEU A 415 14.56 -18.38 29.20
N THR A 416 14.81 -17.29 29.94
CA THR A 416 14.12 -17.00 31.22
C THR A 416 12.60 -16.99 31.05
N ASN A 417 12.10 -16.47 29.94
CA ASN A 417 10.72 -16.68 29.51
C ASN A 417 10.66 -17.96 28.66
N PRO A 418 10.12 -19.09 29.18
CA PRO A 418 10.06 -20.35 28.47
C PRO A 418 9.04 -20.37 27.31
N ASP A 419 8.20 -19.36 27.24
CA ASP A 419 7.13 -19.24 26.25
C ASP A 419 7.63 -18.78 24.87
N ILE A 420 8.86 -18.26 24.83
CA ILE A 420 9.48 -17.82 23.58
C ILE A 420 10.05 -19.02 22.84
N THR A 421 9.62 -19.17 21.58
CA THR A 421 10.07 -20.26 20.70
C THR A 421 11.33 -19.89 19.92
N LYS A 422 12.07 -20.90 19.45
CA LYS A 422 13.35 -20.77 18.74
C LYS A 422 13.22 -19.92 17.47
N ILE A 423 12.12 -20.06 16.72
CA ILE A 423 11.90 -19.28 15.50
C ILE A 423 11.88 -17.75 15.75
N ASN A 424 11.56 -17.32 16.95
CA ASN A 424 11.46 -15.91 17.33
C ASN A 424 12.75 -15.34 17.94
N VAL A 425 13.85 -16.08 17.96
CA VAL A 425 15.13 -15.67 18.54
C VAL A 425 16.21 -15.69 17.47
N ARG A 426 17.27 -14.90 17.64
CA ARG A 426 18.38 -14.76 16.67
C ARG A 426 17.90 -14.29 15.29
N ARG A 427 16.94 -13.38 15.28
CA ARG A 427 16.43 -12.76 14.07
C ARG A 427 17.05 -11.39 13.84
N GLU A 428 16.93 -10.87 12.62
CA GLU A 428 17.41 -9.55 12.25
C GLU A 428 16.59 -8.39 12.87
N PRO A 429 17.09 -7.14 12.86
CA PRO A 429 16.39 -6.00 13.46
C PRO A 429 15.00 -5.75 12.89
N ARG A 430 14.76 -5.93 11.57
CA ARG A 430 13.45 -5.74 10.94
C ARG A 430 12.40 -6.73 11.43
N TYR A 431 12.82 -7.95 11.80
CA TYR A 431 11.92 -8.91 12.39
C TYR A 431 11.30 -8.37 13.69
N TYR A 432 12.14 -7.94 14.64
CA TYR A 432 11.66 -7.41 15.93
C TYR A 432 10.96 -6.05 15.78
N ALA A 433 11.25 -5.30 14.72
CA ALA A 433 10.56 -4.07 14.41
C ALA A 433 9.16 -4.28 13.81
N ALA A 434 8.93 -5.40 13.12
CA ALA A 434 7.72 -5.64 12.33
C ALA A 434 6.81 -6.74 12.89
N ILE A 435 7.36 -7.74 13.59
CA ILE A 435 6.66 -8.94 14.03
C ILE A 435 6.64 -9.00 15.56
N SER A 436 5.48 -9.29 16.14
CA SER A 436 5.31 -9.60 17.56
C SER A 436 4.81 -11.03 17.75
N PHE A 437 5.19 -11.66 18.84
CA PHE A 437 4.94 -13.06 19.17
C PHE A 437 4.65 -13.24 20.66
N ASP A 438 4.28 -14.44 21.07
CA ASP A 438 4.02 -14.75 22.50
C ASP A 438 5.29 -14.54 23.34
N GLY A 439 5.19 -13.70 24.37
CA GLY A 439 6.30 -13.29 25.23
C GLY A 439 7.13 -12.09 24.75
N ASP A 440 6.80 -11.51 23.60
CA ASP A 440 7.51 -10.34 23.05
C ASP A 440 7.10 -9.04 23.73
N GLU A 441 8.04 -8.10 23.84
CA GLU A 441 7.75 -6.71 24.15
C GLU A 441 7.23 -6.00 22.89
N TYR A 442 5.91 -5.78 22.83
CA TYR A 442 5.28 -5.13 21.68
C TYR A 442 5.74 -3.69 21.51
N SER A 443 5.84 -2.96 22.61
CA SER A 443 6.27 -1.56 22.63
C SER A 443 6.76 -1.19 24.03
N THR A 444 7.76 -0.32 24.10
CA THR A 444 8.36 0.18 25.35
C THR A 444 7.48 1.20 26.08
N LYS A 445 6.41 1.74 25.44
CA LYS A 445 5.73 2.96 25.92
C LYS A 445 4.21 2.92 25.81
N ILE A 446 3.66 1.97 25.08
CA ILE A 446 2.24 1.99 24.67
C ILE A 446 1.25 1.96 25.84
N ALA A 447 1.61 1.30 26.95
CA ALA A 447 0.75 1.14 28.11
C ALA A 447 0.95 2.33 29.10
N ALA A 448 0.38 3.49 28.76
CA ALA A 448 0.49 4.74 29.54
C ALA A 448 1.93 5.11 29.90
N GLY A 449 2.84 5.00 28.94
CA GLY A 449 4.27 5.28 29.12
C GLY A 449 5.08 4.08 29.64
N SER A 450 4.45 2.90 29.80
CA SER A 450 5.09 1.65 30.23
C SER A 450 5.14 0.61 29.11
N PRO A 451 6.03 -0.39 29.20
CA PRO A 451 6.08 -1.49 28.24
C PRO A 451 4.82 -2.34 28.24
N LEU A 452 4.50 -2.92 27.08
CA LEU A 452 3.47 -3.93 26.90
C LEU A 452 4.10 -5.22 26.39
N TYR A 453 3.86 -6.32 27.09
CA TYR A 453 4.26 -7.66 26.67
C TYR A 453 3.06 -8.43 26.12
N CYS A 454 3.25 -9.13 25.01
CA CYS A 454 2.23 -10.00 24.44
C CYS A 454 2.14 -11.31 25.22
N GLU A 455 0.93 -11.69 25.59
CA GLU A 455 0.60 -12.97 26.24
C GLU A 455 -0.50 -13.65 25.39
N MET A 456 -0.11 -14.17 24.21
CA MET A 456 -1.06 -14.64 23.20
C MET A 456 -1.76 -15.94 23.56
N ARG A 457 -1.29 -16.65 24.58
CA ARG A 457 -1.95 -17.82 25.17
C ARG A 457 -2.87 -17.48 26.33
N ASN A 458 -2.85 -16.25 26.81
CA ASN A 458 -3.66 -15.79 27.94
C ASN A 458 -4.92 -15.10 27.40
N ASN A 459 -6.07 -15.77 27.55
CA ASN A 459 -7.36 -15.27 27.02
C ASN A 459 -7.88 -13.99 27.70
N THR A 460 -7.36 -13.64 28.89
CA THR A 460 -7.71 -12.38 29.55
C THR A 460 -6.82 -11.21 29.12
N LYS A 461 -5.85 -11.46 28.24
CA LYS A 461 -4.92 -10.48 27.68
C LYS A 461 -4.94 -10.49 26.15
N THR A 462 -3.84 -10.87 25.51
CA THR A 462 -3.71 -10.84 24.04
C THR A 462 -4.17 -12.14 23.36
N GLY A 463 -4.53 -13.16 24.13
CA GLY A 463 -4.99 -14.43 23.61
C GLY A 463 -6.45 -14.43 23.13
N TYR A 464 -6.82 -15.48 22.42
CA TYR A 464 -8.16 -15.65 21.90
C TYR A 464 -9.16 -16.00 22.99
N ASP A 465 -10.27 -15.29 23.04
CA ASP A 465 -11.48 -15.70 23.76
C ASP A 465 -12.72 -15.02 23.16
N ALA A 466 -13.55 -15.80 22.48
CA ALA A 466 -14.78 -15.32 21.87
C ALA A 466 -15.78 -14.76 22.89
N ALA A 467 -15.76 -15.22 24.15
CA ALA A 467 -16.67 -14.73 25.19
C ALA A 467 -16.23 -13.37 25.76
N ILE A 468 -14.92 -13.10 25.78
CA ILE A 468 -14.35 -11.85 26.31
C ILE A 468 -14.27 -10.77 25.23
N TRP A 469 -13.78 -11.13 24.04
CA TRP A 469 -13.44 -10.18 22.97
C TRP A 469 -14.41 -10.23 21.78
N GLY A 470 -15.34 -11.18 21.77
CA GLY A 470 -16.18 -11.49 20.62
C GLY A 470 -15.42 -12.31 19.56
N THR A 471 -16.15 -12.78 18.57
CA THR A 471 -15.61 -13.60 17.48
C THR A 471 -14.90 -12.79 16.40
N ARG A 472 -14.82 -11.47 16.53
CA ARG A 472 -14.42 -10.58 15.45
C ARG A 472 -12.97 -10.13 15.52
N ASN A 473 -12.42 -9.93 16.71
CA ASN A 473 -11.11 -9.32 16.94
C ASN A 473 -10.18 -10.30 17.62
N TYR A 474 -9.23 -10.88 16.92
CA TYR A 474 -8.28 -11.85 17.48
C TYR A 474 -7.05 -12.02 16.58
N VAL A 475 -5.96 -12.51 17.19
CA VAL A 475 -4.75 -12.91 16.47
C VAL A 475 -5.00 -14.27 15.80
N VAL A 476 -4.92 -14.31 14.47
CA VAL A 476 -5.27 -15.52 13.69
C VAL A 476 -4.15 -16.55 13.69
N THR A 477 -2.88 -16.10 13.61
CA THR A 477 -1.72 -16.98 13.33
C THR A 477 -0.77 -17.18 14.49
N GLY A 478 -0.99 -16.54 15.64
CA GLY A 478 -0.05 -16.54 16.76
C GLY A 478 1.07 -15.50 16.65
N TRP A 479 1.09 -14.73 15.59
CA TRP A 479 1.94 -13.54 15.42
C TRP A 479 1.09 -12.32 15.13
N LEU A 480 1.61 -11.14 15.51
CA LEU A 480 0.93 -9.86 15.33
C LEU A 480 1.87 -8.85 14.66
N ASN A 481 1.32 -8.02 13.80
CA ASN A 481 2.09 -6.97 13.13
C ASN A 481 2.45 -5.82 14.08
N LYS A 482 3.67 -5.30 13.97
CA LYS A 482 4.15 -4.06 14.63
C LYS A 482 4.47 -2.95 13.62
N LYS A 483 4.71 -3.29 12.34
CA LYS A 483 5.04 -2.29 11.32
C LYS A 483 3.89 -1.29 11.21
N TRP A 484 4.17 -0.03 10.92
CA TRP A 484 3.24 1.09 10.90
C TRP A 484 2.77 1.60 12.28
N VAL A 485 3.13 0.94 13.38
CA VAL A 485 2.81 1.42 14.72
C VAL A 485 3.93 2.32 15.21
N HIS A 486 3.63 3.62 15.35
CA HIS A 486 4.62 4.62 15.75
C HIS A 486 5.20 4.31 17.14
N PRO A 487 6.54 4.28 17.33
CA PRO A 487 7.16 3.96 18.63
C PRO A 487 6.71 4.86 19.77
N ASN A 488 6.39 6.13 19.49
CA ASN A 488 5.90 7.10 20.48
C ASN A 488 4.41 6.99 20.77
N PHE A 489 3.71 6.07 20.10
CA PHE A 489 2.30 5.88 20.37
C PHE A 489 2.10 5.34 21.79
N GLN A 490 1.20 5.96 22.54
CA GLN A 490 0.84 5.51 23.88
C GLN A 490 -0.65 5.73 24.15
N TYR A 491 -1.22 4.86 24.95
CA TYR A 491 -2.56 4.97 25.46
C TYR A 491 -2.53 5.59 26.86
N THR A 492 -3.27 6.67 27.09
CA THR A 492 -3.22 7.44 28.34
C THR A 492 -4.43 7.25 29.26
N GLY A 493 -5.37 6.37 28.94
CA GLY A 493 -6.55 6.10 29.78
C GLY A 493 -7.72 7.07 29.60
N THR A 494 -7.49 8.28 29.05
CA THR A 494 -8.53 9.29 28.87
C THR A 494 -9.20 9.26 27.50
N GLY A 495 -8.87 8.28 26.68
CA GLY A 495 -9.40 8.10 25.32
C GLY A 495 -8.31 8.02 24.26
N TRP A 496 -8.65 7.42 23.15
CA TRP A 496 -7.75 7.26 22.01
C TRP A 496 -7.32 8.58 21.36
N SER A 497 -8.09 9.64 21.57
CA SER A 497 -7.99 10.90 20.83
C SER A 497 -6.76 11.74 21.15
N ASN A 498 -6.13 11.60 22.31
CA ASN A 498 -5.12 12.56 22.76
C ASN A 498 -3.70 12.29 22.24
N ASN A 499 -3.37 11.08 21.78
CA ASN A 499 -2.04 10.77 21.27
C ASN A 499 -1.98 10.61 19.75
N TYR A 500 -3.08 10.35 19.08
CA TYR A 500 -3.11 10.25 17.61
C TYR A 500 -2.70 11.55 16.92
N ALA A 501 -3.08 12.69 17.47
CA ALA A 501 -2.76 14.00 16.87
C ALA A 501 -1.26 14.31 16.87
N SER A 502 -0.46 13.67 17.73
CA SER A 502 0.98 13.88 17.81
C SER A 502 1.80 12.91 16.94
N CYS A 503 1.22 11.79 16.53
CA CYS A 503 1.87 10.78 15.70
C CYS A 503 1.35 10.88 14.26
N LYS A 504 1.86 11.86 13.52
CA LYS A 504 1.57 11.99 12.09
C LYS A 504 2.36 10.91 11.35
N THR A 505 1.66 9.92 10.82
CA THR A 505 2.31 8.84 10.08
C THR A 505 2.25 9.15 8.58
N PRO A 506 3.39 9.25 7.89
CA PRO A 506 3.43 9.34 6.45
C PRO A 506 2.97 8.01 5.83
N VAL A 507 2.43 8.08 4.63
CA VAL A 507 2.13 6.90 3.80
C VAL A 507 2.96 7.04 2.53
N PRO A 508 4.15 6.43 2.47
CA PRO A 508 4.98 6.44 1.28
C PRO A 508 4.31 5.69 0.14
N ILE A 509 4.25 6.31 -1.03
CA ILE A 509 3.90 5.65 -2.29
C ILE A 509 5.16 5.20 -3.02
N VAL A 510 6.22 6.01 -2.92
CA VAL A 510 7.56 5.71 -3.41
C VAL A 510 8.56 6.09 -2.32
N ARG A 511 9.46 5.17 -1.97
CA ARG A 511 10.58 5.44 -1.09
C ARG A 511 11.90 4.90 -1.64
N LEU A 512 13.00 5.51 -1.25
CA LEU A 512 14.32 5.25 -1.83
C LEU A 512 14.78 3.80 -1.70
N ALA A 513 14.50 3.12 -0.58
CA ALA A 513 14.87 1.71 -0.42
C ALA A 513 14.19 0.80 -1.46
N GLU A 514 12.90 1.04 -1.77
CA GLU A 514 12.20 0.31 -2.83
C GLU A 514 12.83 0.61 -4.20
N MET A 515 13.23 1.86 -4.46
CA MET A 515 13.89 2.23 -5.71
C MET A 515 15.25 1.53 -5.86
N TYR A 516 16.04 1.43 -4.78
CA TYR A 516 17.30 0.67 -4.80
C TYR A 516 17.07 -0.81 -5.09
N LEU A 517 16.06 -1.43 -4.48
CA LEU A 517 15.75 -2.83 -4.72
C LEU A 517 15.17 -3.08 -6.12
N SER A 518 14.39 -2.13 -6.65
CA SER A 518 13.91 -2.20 -8.04
C SER A 518 15.04 -2.01 -9.05
N LEU A 519 16.02 -1.15 -8.77
CA LEU A 519 17.23 -1.02 -9.61
C LEU A 519 18.09 -2.28 -9.52
N ALA A 520 18.27 -2.84 -8.33
CA ALA A 520 18.99 -4.10 -8.14
C ALA A 520 18.33 -5.26 -8.91
N GLU A 521 16.99 -5.31 -8.94
CA GLU A 521 16.24 -6.26 -9.76
C GLU A 521 16.54 -6.07 -11.27
N CYS A 522 16.48 -4.83 -11.75
CA CYS A 522 16.78 -4.53 -13.14
C CYS A 522 18.22 -4.90 -13.52
N GLU A 523 19.19 -4.60 -12.67
CA GLU A 523 20.59 -4.96 -12.89
C GLU A 523 20.77 -6.49 -12.96
N ALA A 524 20.19 -7.24 -12.02
CA ALA A 524 20.22 -8.70 -12.04
C ALA A 524 19.55 -9.28 -13.30
N GLN A 525 18.45 -8.72 -13.75
CA GLN A 525 17.76 -9.14 -14.97
C GLN A 525 18.54 -8.80 -16.26
N CYS A 526 19.40 -7.78 -16.20
CA CYS A 526 20.33 -7.44 -17.28
C CYS A 526 21.66 -8.21 -17.21
N GLY A 527 21.85 -9.07 -16.20
CA GLY A 527 23.08 -9.84 -16.00
C GLY A 527 24.22 -9.07 -15.31
N ASN A 528 23.92 -7.93 -14.67
CA ASN A 528 24.87 -7.10 -13.95
C ASN A 528 24.83 -7.42 -12.44
N ASP A 529 25.10 -8.67 -12.07
CA ASP A 529 24.96 -9.17 -10.70
C ASP A 529 25.78 -8.35 -9.67
N ALA A 530 26.97 -7.90 -10.05
CA ALA A 530 27.79 -7.05 -9.17
C ALA A 530 27.11 -5.74 -8.80
N GLU A 531 26.49 -5.05 -9.76
CA GLU A 531 25.74 -3.81 -9.52
C GLU A 531 24.44 -4.08 -8.74
N ALA A 532 23.75 -5.16 -9.01
CA ALA A 532 22.59 -5.60 -8.23
C ALA A 532 22.93 -5.74 -6.74
N ILE A 533 24.07 -6.36 -6.43
CA ILE A 533 24.60 -6.51 -5.07
C ILE A 533 24.90 -5.15 -4.44
N VAL A 534 25.46 -4.19 -5.17
CA VAL A 534 25.76 -2.85 -4.66
C VAL A 534 24.50 -2.14 -4.16
N TYR A 535 23.45 -2.10 -4.98
CA TYR A 535 22.20 -1.43 -4.61
C TYR A 535 21.44 -2.17 -3.48
N MET A 536 21.36 -3.49 -3.54
CA MET A 536 20.78 -4.29 -2.47
C MET A 536 21.49 -4.07 -1.12
N ASN A 537 22.81 -4.00 -1.13
CA ASN A 537 23.63 -3.83 0.07
C ASN A 537 23.46 -2.44 0.72
N LYS A 538 23.03 -1.40 -0.01
CA LYS A 538 22.64 -0.12 0.63
C LYS A 538 21.53 -0.34 1.65
N VAL A 539 20.49 -1.13 1.27
CA VAL A 539 19.36 -1.46 2.13
C VAL A 539 19.78 -2.36 3.29
N ARG A 540 20.57 -3.40 3.02
CA ARG A 540 21.08 -4.33 4.03
C ARG A 540 21.96 -3.63 5.08
N LYS A 541 22.80 -2.72 4.63
CA LYS A 541 23.64 -1.91 5.54
C LYS A 541 22.77 -1.05 6.48
N ARG A 542 21.74 -0.39 5.95
CA ARG A 542 20.79 0.37 6.77
C ARG A 542 20.07 -0.55 7.77
N ALA A 543 19.70 -1.76 7.38
CA ALA A 543 19.07 -2.75 8.26
C ALA A 543 20.03 -3.36 9.30
N GLY A 544 21.33 -3.10 9.19
CA GLY A 544 22.34 -3.60 10.13
C GLY A 544 22.66 -5.10 9.96
N ILE A 545 22.51 -5.65 8.74
CA ILE A 545 22.73 -7.07 8.46
C ILE A 545 23.88 -7.29 7.46
N THR A 546 24.42 -8.52 7.44
CA THR A 546 25.55 -8.90 6.61
C THR A 546 25.29 -8.58 5.12
N PRO A 547 26.18 -7.85 4.45
CA PRO A 547 26.07 -7.56 3.03
C PRO A 547 26.31 -8.84 2.19
N TRP A 548 25.63 -8.96 1.06
CA TRP A 548 25.92 -9.99 0.07
C TRP A 548 27.22 -9.69 -0.70
N THR A 549 27.89 -10.73 -1.12
CA THR A 549 28.99 -10.71 -2.10
C THR A 549 28.74 -11.80 -3.13
N GLU A 550 29.34 -11.72 -4.31
CA GLU A 550 29.24 -12.78 -5.31
C GLU A 550 29.70 -14.15 -4.76
N ALA A 551 30.79 -14.15 -3.97
CA ALA A 551 31.29 -15.37 -3.34
C ALA A 551 30.27 -15.97 -2.36
N LEU A 552 29.59 -15.13 -1.57
CA LEU A 552 28.59 -15.57 -0.60
C LEU A 552 27.31 -16.06 -1.29
N LEU A 553 26.89 -15.42 -2.38
CA LEU A 553 25.77 -15.91 -3.20
C LEU A 553 26.07 -17.30 -3.76
N ALA A 554 27.28 -17.48 -4.32
CA ALA A 554 27.73 -18.78 -4.84
C ALA A 554 27.80 -19.86 -3.75
N GLU A 555 28.30 -19.51 -2.54
CA GLU A 555 28.32 -20.39 -1.37
C GLU A 555 26.91 -20.86 -0.97
N LYS A 556 25.94 -19.96 -1.00
CA LYS A 556 24.54 -20.26 -0.66
C LYS A 556 23.73 -20.83 -1.82
N GLY A 557 24.30 -20.93 -3.02
CA GLY A 557 23.61 -21.41 -4.23
C GLY A 557 22.49 -20.49 -4.70
N LYS A 558 22.56 -19.19 -4.38
CA LYS A 558 21.57 -18.17 -4.78
C LYS A 558 22.04 -17.35 -5.97
N THR A 559 21.12 -16.98 -6.84
CA THR A 559 21.34 -15.93 -7.84
C THR A 559 21.17 -14.54 -7.21
N ALA A 560 21.75 -13.52 -7.83
CA ALA A 560 21.56 -12.14 -7.39
C ALA A 560 20.07 -11.75 -7.38
N LEU A 561 19.31 -12.16 -8.41
CA LEU A 561 17.86 -11.90 -8.47
C LEU A 561 17.10 -12.54 -7.30
N GLN A 562 17.40 -13.80 -6.94
CA GLN A 562 16.76 -14.44 -5.79
C GLN A 562 17.05 -13.67 -4.50
N ALA A 563 18.30 -13.29 -4.25
CA ALA A 563 18.67 -12.52 -3.07
C ALA A 563 18.00 -11.13 -3.03
N VAL A 564 17.88 -10.46 -4.18
CA VAL A 564 17.15 -9.19 -4.30
C VAL A 564 15.67 -9.37 -3.99
N MET A 565 15.03 -10.43 -4.48
CA MET A 565 13.61 -10.67 -4.22
C MET A 565 13.33 -11.06 -2.76
N ASP A 566 14.23 -11.81 -2.11
CA ASP A 566 14.18 -12.10 -0.69
C ASP A 566 14.33 -10.80 0.14
N GLU A 567 15.29 -9.95 -0.21
CA GLU A 567 15.50 -8.65 0.43
C GLU A 567 14.29 -7.73 0.25
N ARG A 568 13.71 -7.71 -0.97
CA ARG A 568 12.51 -6.93 -1.28
C ARG A 568 11.31 -7.40 -0.46
N PHE A 569 11.13 -8.70 -0.26
CA PHE A 569 10.07 -9.24 0.57
C PHE A 569 10.16 -8.72 2.02
N VAL A 570 11.34 -8.81 2.62
CA VAL A 570 11.55 -8.40 4.02
C VAL A 570 11.45 -6.88 4.19
N GLU A 571 12.16 -6.13 3.34
CA GLU A 571 12.20 -4.67 3.44
C GLU A 571 10.84 -4.04 3.21
N CYS A 572 10.13 -4.52 2.18
CA CYS A 572 8.84 -3.97 1.76
C CYS A 572 7.63 -4.71 2.37
N TYR A 573 7.84 -5.52 3.41
CA TYR A 573 6.75 -6.19 4.13
C TYR A 573 5.64 -5.19 4.49
N LEU A 574 4.39 -5.52 4.16
CA LEU A 574 3.20 -4.67 4.37
C LEU A 574 3.30 -3.25 3.77
N GLU A 575 3.94 -3.12 2.61
CA GLU A 575 3.97 -1.85 1.85
C GLU A 575 3.25 -1.95 0.49
N GLY A 576 2.60 -3.08 0.21
CA GLY A 576 1.77 -3.26 -0.97
C GLY A 576 2.52 -3.71 -2.23
N TYR A 577 3.77 -4.08 -2.13
CA TYR A 577 4.55 -4.54 -3.30
C TYR A 577 4.36 -6.04 -3.59
N ARG A 578 4.23 -6.86 -2.55
CA ARG A 578 4.13 -8.31 -2.66
C ARG A 578 2.97 -8.78 -3.53
N TYR A 579 1.83 -8.08 -3.48
CA TYR A 579 0.67 -8.35 -4.33
C TYR A 579 1.04 -8.35 -5.82
N TYR A 580 1.81 -7.36 -6.24
CA TYR A 580 2.27 -7.21 -7.62
C TYR A 580 3.40 -8.17 -7.95
N ASP A 581 4.35 -8.37 -7.05
CA ASP A 581 5.51 -9.26 -7.26
C ASP A 581 5.05 -10.70 -7.53
N LEU A 582 4.10 -11.23 -6.75
CA LEU A 582 3.54 -12.57 -6.97
C LEU A 582 2.88 -12.72 -8.35
N ARG A 583 2.22 -11.66 -8.84
CA ARG A 583 1.51 -11.71 -10.13
C ARG A 583 2.45 -11.48 -11.30
N ARG A 584 3.34 -10.51 -11.23
CA ARG A 584 4.27 -10.19 -12.32
C ARG A 584 5.32 -11.27 -12.55
N TYR A 585 5.63 -12.07 -11.52
CA TYR A 585 6.48 -13.25 -11.60
C TYR A 585 5.72 -14.57 -11.72
N LEU A 586 4.38 -14.54 -11.87
CA LEU A 586 3.52 -15.72 -12.04
C LEU A 586 3.59 -16.73 -10.87
N GLN A 587 3.92 -16.27 -9.67
CA GLN A 587 4.05 -17.08 -8.45
C GLN A 587 2.72 -17.28 -7.72
N GLY A 588 1.62 -16.71 -8.22
CA GLY A 588 0.32 -16.76 -7.53
C GLY A 588 -0.17 -18.18 -7.25
N ARG A 589 -0.03 -19.11 -8.21
CA ARG A 589 -0.43 -20.53 -8.03
C ARG A 589 0.39 -21.21 -6.94
N GLU A 590 1.68 -20.98 -6.91
CA GLU A 590 2.58 -21.56 -5.93
C GLU A 590 2.29 -21.04 -4.51
N ARG A 591 2.05 -19.73 -4.38
CA ARG A 591 2.00 -19.06 -3.09
C ARG A 591 0.60 -18.89 -2.50
N LEU A 592 -0.41 -18.67 -3.35
CA LEU A 592 -1.77 -18.28 -2.91
C LEU A 592 -2.79 -19.41 -2.97
N SER A 593 -2.40 -20.64 -3.39
CA SER A 593 -3.27 -21.80 -3.36
C SER A 593 -3.63 -22.21 -1.92
N SER A 594 -4.78 -22.86 -1.77
CA SER A 594 -5.18 -23.45 -0.48
C SER A 594 -4.09 -24.42 0.02
N GLY A 595 -3.90 -24.48 1.35
CA GLY A 595 -2.85 -25.30 1.98
C GLY A 595 -1.50 -24.59 2.16
N ASN A 596 -1.28 -23.44 1.51
CA ASN A 596 -0.10 -22.60 1.75
C ASN A 596 -0.28 -21.61 2.90
N TRP A 597 -1.51 -21.46 3.40
CA TRP A 597 -1.87 -20.50 4.43
C TRP A 597 -1.79 -21.15 5.81
N LYS A 598 -0.67 -20.94 6.51
CA LYS A 598 -0.39 -21.57 7.79
C LYS A 598 -0.10 -20.55 8.88
N GLY A 599 -0.37 -20.94 10.12
CA GLY A 599 -0.06 -20.23 11.34
C GLY A 599 0.06 -21.19 12.50
N LEU A 600 0.26 -20.65 13.70
CA LEU A 600 0.14 -21.43 14.93
C LEU A 600 -1.34 -21.64 15.27
N ASN A 601 -1.63 -22.64 16.09
CA ASN A 601 -2.96 -22.97 16.58
C ASN A 601 -3.42 -21.97 17.66
N ALA A 602 -3.51 -20.69 17.27
CA ALA A 602 -3.74 -19.55 18.16
C ALA A 602 -5.22 -19.33 18.51
N VAL A 603 -6.16 -19.86 17.71
CA VAL A 603 -7.60 -19.64 17.90
C VAL A 603 -8.14 -20.66 18.89
N GLN A 604 -7.64 -20.63 20.12
CA GLN A 604 -8.01 -21.49 21.24
C GLN A 604 -8.10 -20.66 22.52
N THR A 605 -9.05 -21.00 23.39
CA THR A 605 -9.16 -20.36 24.70
C THR A 605 -8.13 -20.97 25.66
N SER A 606 -7.17 -20.18 26.14
CA SER A 606 -6.13 -20.56 27.10
C SER A 606 -5.36 -21.84 26.72
N PRO A 607 -4.75 -21.93 25.51
CA PRO A 607 -4.03 -23.13 25.10
C PRO A 607 -2.77 -23.37 25.92
N SER A 608 -2.35 -24.64 26.01
CA SER A 608 -1.01 -24.98 26.50
C SER A 608 0.08 -24.48 25.55
N PHE A 609 1.32 -24.41 26.03
CA PHE A 609 2.46 -24.07 25.14
C PHE A 609 2.53 -24.99 23.91
N ALA A 610 2.42 -26.30 24.13
CA ALA A 610 2.51 -27.28 23.03
C ALA A 610 1.35 -27.13 22.03
N SER A 611 0.11 -26.98 22.54
CA SER A 611 -1.06 -26.84 21.70
C SER A 611 -1.06 -25.53 20.89
N PHE A 612 -0.61 -24.42 21.49
CA PHE A 612 -0.52 -23.13 20.81
C PHE A 612 0.51 -23.13 19.68
N ASN A 613 1.68 -23.74 19.90
CA ASN A 613 2.80 -23.74 18.98
C ASN A 613 2.71 -24.87 17.91
N GLU A 614 1.60 -25.58 17.83
CA GLU A 614 1.29 -26.49 16.73
C GLU A 614 1.01 -25.70 15.44
N VAL A 615 1.65 -26.07 14.33
CA VAL A 615 1.40 -25.47 13.03
C VAL A 615 0.13 -26.04 12.44
N VAL A 616 -0.81 -25.16 12.06
CA VAL A 616 -2.11 -25.51 11.50
C VAL A 616 -2.41 -24.74 10.23
N ASP A 617 -3.28 -25.29 9.41
CA ASP A 617 -3.85 -24.55 8.29
C ASP A 617 -4.83 -23.49 8.80
N ILE A 618 -4.77 -22.28 8.25
CA ILE A 618 -5.68 -21.19 8.59
C ILE A 618 -7.05 -21.50 7.99
N SER A 619 -8.07 -21.59 8.85
CA SER A 619 -9.44 -21.93 8.47
C SER A 619 -10.17 -20.75 7.80
N GLN A 620 -9.75 -20.40 6.57
CA GLN A 620 -10.42 -19.40 5.73
C GLN A 620 -10.53 -19.92 4.29
N PRO A 621 -11.45 -19.40 3.46
CA PRO A 621 -11.77 -19.97 2.15
C PRO A 621 -10.79 -19.58 1.05
N PHE A 622 -9.49 -19.73 1.30
CA PHE A 622 -8.44 -19.41 0.31
C PHE A 622 -8.53 -20.32 -0.91
N SER A 623 -8.48 -19.70 -2.07
CA SER A 623 -8.38 -20.41 -3.34
C SER A 623 -7.62 -19.58 -4.36
N TRP A 624 -6.91 -20.24 -5.27
CA TRP A 624 -6.28 -19.60 -6.40
C TRP A 624 -6.84 -20.14 -7.71
N ASN A 625 -7.09 -19.22 -8.62
CA ASN A 625 -7.37 -19.51 -10.02
C ASN A 625 -6.57 -18.54 -10.88
N ASP A 626 -6.04 -18.97 -12.02
CA ASP A 626 -5.14 -18.16 -12.85
C ASP A 626 -5.78 -16.87 -13.38
N ARG A 627 -7.11 -16.79 -13.44
CA ARG A 627 -7.80 -15.51 -13.70
C ARG A 627 -7.44 -14.42 -12.69
N MET A 628 -7.08 -14.80 -11.45
CA MET A 628 -6.74 -13.87 -10.35
C MET A 628 -5.39 -13.16 -10.55
N ILE A 629 -4.67 -13.44 -11.62
CA ILE A 629 -3.53 -12.64 -12.07
C ILE A 629 -3.97 -11.18 -12.27
N LEU A 630 -5.20 -10.99 -12.77
CA LEU A 630 -5.84 -9.69 -12.94
C LEU A 630 -7.11 -9.60 -12.10
N LEU A 631 -7.54 -8.39 -11.79
CA LEU A 631 -8.88 -8.16 -11.26
C LEU A 631 -9.91 -8.12 -12.39
N PRO A 632 -11.14 -8.60 -12.15
CA PRO A 632 -12.24 -8.44 -13.10
C PRO A 632 -12.75 -7.00 -13.12
N VAL A 633 -13.27 -6.59 -14.26
CA VAL A 633 -14.09 -5.39 -14.39
C VAL A 633 -15.54 -5.78 -14.11
N SER A 634 -16.33 -4.90 -13.48
CA SER A 634 -17.74 -5.18 -13.18
C SER A 634 -18.53 -5.44 -14.45
N ASN A 635 -19.55 -6.30 -14.37
CA ASN A 635 -20.45 -6.54 -15.49
C ASN A 635 -21.12 -5.25 -15.97
N ASN A 636 -21.45 -4.34 -15.06
CA ASN A 636 -22.08 -3.07 -15.41
C ASN A 636 -21.15 -2.20 -16.27
N ASP A 637 -19.86 -2.12 -15.92
CA ASP A 637 -18.89 -1.34 -16.68
C ASP A 637 -18.61 -1.97 -18.06
N VAL A 638 -18.49 -3.29 -18.12
CA VAL A 638 -18.29 -4.00 -19.41
C VAL A 638 -19.50 -3.81 -20.34
N TYR A 639 -20.72 -3.96 -19.84
CA TYR A 639 -21.93 -3.82 -20.68
C TYR A 639 -22.25 -2.35 -21.01
N SER A 640 -21.77 -1.41 -20.22
CA SER A 640 -21.99 0.01 -20.47
C SER A 640 -21.10 0.56 -21.59
N ASN A 641 -19.97 -0.08 -21.88
CA ASN A 641 -19.04 0.33 -22.91
C ASN A 641 -18.90 -0.78 -23.99
N PRO A 642 -19.43 -0.58 -25.20
CA PRO A 642 -19.41 -1.60 -26.26
C PRO A 642 -18.00 -1.97 -26.75
N ASN A 643 -17.00 -1.13 -26.45
CA ASN A 643 -15.60 -1.32 -26.82
C ASN A 643 -14.79 -2.07 -25.72
N MET A 644 -15.46 -2.50 -24.65
CA MET A 644 -14.81 -3.25 -23.55
C MET A 644 -14.80 -4.75 -23.81
N VAL A 645 -13.76 -5.39 -23.27
CA VAL A 645 -13.64 -6.83 -23.15
C VAL A 645 -13.20 -7.17 -21.72
N GLN A 646 -13.72 -8.26 -21.17
CA GLN A 646 -13.37 -8.73 -19.83
C GLN A 646 -11.96 -9.30 -19.78
N ALA A 647 -11.37 -9.37 -18.57
CA ALA A 647 -10.15 -10.12 -18.33
C ALA A 647 -10.37 -11.63 -18.52
N PRO A 648 -9.33 -12.38 -18.93
CA PRO A 648 -9.46 -13.83 -19.18
C PRO A 648 -9.93 -14.60 -17.95
N GLY A 649 -10.82 -15.55 -18.17
CA GLY A 649 -11.36 -16.44 -17.13
C GLY A 649 -12.49 -15.88 -16.28
N TYR A 650 -12.96 -14.66 -16.58
CA TYR A 650 -14.11 -14.03 -15.94
C TYR A 650 -15.35 -13.94 -16.84
#